data_71072505503f5598b8cd3585fe1a437e
#
_entry.id   71072505503f5598b8cd3585fe1a437e
#
_cell.length_a   1.000
_cell.length_b   1.000
_cell.length_c   1.000
_cell.angle_alpha   90.00
_cell.angle_beta   90.00
_cell.angle_gamma   90.00
#
_symmetry.space_group_name_H-M   'P 1'
#
loop_
_entity.id
_entity.type
_entity.pdbx_description
1 polymer ?
#
loop_
_entity_poly.entity_id
_entity_poly.type
_entity_poly.pdbx_seq_one_letter_code
_entity_poly.pdbx_strand_id
1 'polypeptide(L)'
;FVLFVILLCSIFVRAEDLKLWYKSPATTWVEALPLGNSRLGVMVYGGTATEELQLNEETVWGGSPYRNDNPNAFAALPKVRNLIFEGQYEEARLLMESEFRTRHNGMPYQTVGSLMLHFPGHEIVTDYYRDLDLARAVATTRYKVNGTTYTREVFSSFTDNVIIVHLTADKPEAITFKLEYKTPLVDPSTKKVDKKLVLRAKSGSHEGIEGKVRLETQTQVLADGGKLKITDSNIVVEKASTATIYISAATNFINYQNINGNESKKATSYLAKALKQTYNKALVKHITFYQKFFSRVSFTLPVTEASKLDTKTRIMNFNNGEDPSLATLLFQFGRYLLISSSQPGGQPANLQGIWNDKLKAPWDGKYTININTEMNYWPAEVTNLSEMHEPLVQLVKELSQSGQETARVMYGCRGWVTHHNTDIWRCTGPVDRVIYGVWPNGGAWLSTHLWQRYLYNGSDKYLMDIYPAMKGIADFYLDFLTKHPKYGWMVTVPSCSPENAPKAADGTKGSTITAGCTMDNQIAFDVLNNVLAAARILNQPISYQDSLKEMINSLAPMQIGQYNQLQEWLEDLDSPIDKHRHTSHLYGLFPSNQISPYTDPFLFQAAKNSLLQRGDRATGWSIGWKINLWARLQDGNHAFFFFFNM
;
A
#
# COMPACT_ATOMS: atom_id res chain seq x y z
N PHE A 1 53.93 5.40 38.38
CA PHE A 1 52.85 5.92 37.52
C PHE A 1 53.09 5.37 36.12
N VAL A 2 52.34 4.32 35.73
CA VAL A 2 52.35 3.76 34.36
C VAL A 2 51.12 4.34 33.69
N LEU A 3 51.32 5.17 32.64
CA LEU A 3 50.28 5.74 31.84
C LEU A 3 49.80 4.66 30.83
N PHE A 4 48.61 4.11 31.03
CA PHE A 4 47.93 3.27 30.03
C PHE A 4 47.31 4.19 28.96
N VAL A 5 47.94 4.29 27.81
CA VAL A 5 47.35 4.90 26.60
C VAL A 5 46.40 3.88 26.00
N ILE A 6 45.10 4.05 26.23
CA ILE A 6 44.05 3.31 25.50
C ILE A 6 43.95 3.92 24.09
N LEU A 7 44.51 3.25 23.12
CA LEU A 7 44.25 3.52 21.70
C LEU A 7 42.80 3.12 21.42
N LEU A 8 41.88 4.09 21.45
CA LEU A 8 40.56 3.94 20.87
C LEU A 8 40.70 3.84 19.34
N CYS A 9 40.84 2.62 18.82
CA CYS A 9 40.58 2.35 17.41
C CYS A 9 39.10 2.64 17.15
N SER A 10 38.81 3.88 16.70
CA SER A 10 37.53 4.20 16.11
C SER A 10 37.41 3.35 14.85
N ILE A 11 36.71 2.22 14.94
CA ILE A 11 36.24 1.50 13.77
C ILE A 11 35.25 2.48 13.12
N PHE A 12 35.71 3.24 12.14
CA PHE A 12 34.82 3.93 11.22
C PHE A 12 34.05 2.84 10.47
N VAL A 13 32.89 2.46 10.97
CA VAL A 13 31.91 1.72 10.17
C VAL A 13 31.55 2.65 9.03
N ARG A 14 32.07 2.34 7.84
CA ARG A 14 31.72 3.08 6.63
C ARG A 14 30.23 2.94 6.45
N ALA A 15 29.49 4.05 6.49
CA ALA A 15 28.06 4.03 6.22
C ALA A 15 27.85 3.43 4.82
N GLU A 16 26.97 2.44 4.72
CA GLU A 16 26.59 1.88 3.43
C GLU A 16 25.97 2.98 2.55
N ASP A 17 26.34 3.00 1.28
CA ASP A 17 25.62 3.79 0.29
C ASP A 17 24.22 3.17 0.11
N LEU A 18 23.18 3.85 0.61
CA LEU A 18 21.79 3.38 0.52
C LEU A 18 21.26 3.53 -0.90
N LYS A 19 21.72 2.65 -1.79
CA LYS A 19 21.41 2.69 -3.22
C LYS A 19 20.96 1.32 -3.74
N LEU A 20 19.90 1.35 -4.55
CA LEU A 20 19.63 0.26 -5.48
C LEU A 20 20.40 0.58 -6.77
N TRP A 21 21.38 -0.23 -7.17
CA TRP A 21 22.16 0.06 -8.37
C TRP A 21 22.36 -1.16 -9.27
N TYR A 22 22.53 -0.90 -10.57
CA TYR A 22 22.56 -1.93 -11.61
C TYR A 22 23.53 -1.56 -12.74
N LYS A 23 24.04 -2.61 -13.42
CA LYS A 23 25.00 -2.52 -14.54
C LYS A 23 24.32 -2.57 -15.91
N SER A 24 22.99 -2.64 -15.96
CA SER A 24 22.22 -2.71 -17.21
C SER A 24 20.89 -1.97 -17.09
N PRO A 25 20.30 -1.52 -18.19
CA PRO A 25 18.92 -1.03 -18.22
C PRO A 25 17.92 -2.07 -17.69
N ALA A 26 16.75 -1.61 -17.24
CA ALA A 26 15.62 -2.48 -16.96
C ALA A 26 15.02 -3.00 -18.28
N THR A 27 14.67 -4.27 -18.31
CA THR A 27 13.99 -4.92 -19.43
C THR A 27 12.52 -5.18 -19.15
N THR A 28 12.16 -5.17 -17.88
CA THR A 28 10.79 -5.37 -17.38
C THR A 28 10.42 -4.25 -16.42
N TRP A 29 9.12 -4.04 -16.23
CA TRP A 29 8.60 -3.02 -15.32
C TRP A 29 9.13 -3.19 -13.88
N VAL A 30 9.21 -4.42 -13.38
CA VAL A 30 9.69 -4.72 -12.02
C VAL A 30 11.18 -4.47 -11.80
N GLU A 31 11.97 -4.32 -12.86
CA GLU A 31 13.39 -3.96 -12.79
C GLU A 31 13.61 -2.44 -12.84
N ALA A 32 12.59 -1.66 -13.24
CA ALA A 32 12.68 -0.22 -13.31
C ALA A 32 12.72 0.41 -11.90
N LEU A 33 13.29 1.63 -11.80
CA LEU A 33 13.48 2.32 -10.52
C LEU A 33 12.24 3.15 -10.18
N PRO A 34 11.55 2.88 -9.05
CA PRO A 34 10.35 3.60 -8.66
C PRO A 34 10.70 4.95 -8.03
N LEU A 35 10.17 6.05 -8.56
CA LEU A 35 10.19 7.37 -7.94
C LEU A 35 8.76 7.86 -7.71
N GLY A 36 8.54 8.58 -6.60
CA GLY A 36 7.22 9.10 -6.27
C GLY A 36 7.25 10.27 -5.30
N ASN A 37 6.16 11.04 -5.30
CA ASN A 37 5.89 12.10 -4.34
C ASN A 37 4.47 11.98 -3.74
N SER A 38 3.93 10.76 -3.67
CA SER A 38 2.55 10.39 -3.34
C SER A 38 1.54 10.66 -4.45
N ARG A 39 1.62 11.81 -5.13
CA ARG A 39 0.67 12.19 -6.18
C ARG A 39 1.09 11.71 -7.57
N LEU A 40 2.37 11.80 -7.90
CA LEU A 40 2.96 11.35 -9.15
C LEU A 40 3.95 10.23 -8.91
N GLY A 41 3.79 9.15 -9.64
CA GLY A 41 4.74 8.05 -9.72
C GLY A 41 5.43 8.02 -11.09
N VAL A 42 6.70 7.59 -11.12
CA VAL A 42 7.41 7.28 -12.35
C VAL A 42 8.32 6.08 -12.14
N MET A 43 8.28 5.13 -13.08
CA MET A 43 9.23 4.02 -13.17
C MET A 43 10.27 4.37 -14.23
N VAL A 44 11.55 4.41 -13.83
CA VAL A 44 12.70 4.80 -14.67
C VAL A 44 13.42 3.54 -15.13
N TYR A 45 13.38 3.24 -16.43
CA TYR A 45 14.01 2.04 -16.98
C TYR A 45 15.53 2.17 -17.16
N GLY A 46 16.02 3.38 -17.35
CA GLY A 46 17.45 3.63 -17.59
C GLY A 46 17.93 3.21 -18.97
N GLY A 47 17.03 3.19 -19.96
CA GLY A 47 17.37 2.88 -21.34
C GLY A 47 18.33 3.88 -21.98
N THR A 48 19.14 3.44 -22.96
CA THR A 48 20.16 4.29 -23.58
C THR A 48 19.68 4.88 -24.92
N ALA A 49 19.39 4.07 -25.92
CA ALA A 49 18.80 4.51 -27.18
C ALA A 49 17.34 4.94 -27.03
N THR A 50 16.60 4.27 -26.15
CA THR A 50 15.25 4.65 -25.77
C THR A 50 15.10 4.55 -24.26
N GLU A 51 14.77 5.68 -23.63
CA GLU A 51 14.35 5.71 -22.24
C GLU A 51 12.84 5.67 -22.15
N GLU A 52 12.31 4.83 -21.30
CA GLU A 52 10.91 4.83 -20.92
C GLU A 52 10.74 5.37 -19.49
N LEU A 53 9.92 6.39 -19.37
CA LEU A 53 9.45 6.93 -18.11
C LEU A 53 7.97 6.56 -17.99
N GLN A 54 7.65 5.44 -17.33
CA GLN A 54 6.27 5.03 -17.14
C GLN A 54 5.65 5.83 -16.00
N LEU A 55 4.51 6.46 -16.25
CA LEU A 55 3.93 7.53 -15.43
C LEU A 55 2.65 7.06 -14.73
N ASN A 56 2.47 7.51 -13.49
CA ASN A 56 1.23 7.39 -12.73
C ASN A 56 0.82 8.73 -12.11
N GLU A 57 -0.48 8.89 -11.91
CA GLU A 57 -1.09 9.94 -11.09
C GLU A 57 -2.12 9.26 -10.19
N GLU A 58 -2.08 9.54 -8.88
CA GLU A 58 -2.78 8.80 -7.83
C GLU A 58 -4.30 8.68 -8.01
N THR A 59 -4.91 9.57 -8.80
CA THR A 59 -6.37 9.63 -8.98
C THR A 59 -6.85 9.14 -10.36
N VAL A 60 -5.97 8.55 -11.17
CA VAL A 60 -6.36 7.92 -12.45
C VAL A 60 -6.92 6.54 -12.17
N TRP A 61 -8.23 6.48 -11.96
CA TRP A 61 -8.97 5.24 -11.71
C TRP A 61 -10.09 5.07 -12.72
N GLY A 62 -10.43 3.81 -13.02
CA GLY A 62 -11.57 3.46 -13.85
C GLY A 62 -12.91 3.93 -13.25
N GLY A 63 -13.93 3.99 -14.09
CA GLY A 63 -15.27 4.34 -13.65
C GLY A 63 -15.44 5.80 -13.21
N SER A 64 -16.36 5.99 -12.29
CA SER A 64 -16.78 7.27 -11.69
C SER A 64 -17.48 6.98 -10.36
N PRO A 65 -17.83 7.98 -9.52
CA PRO A 65 -18.54 7.74 -8.26
C PRO A 65 -19.74 6.81 -8.43
N TYR A 66 -19.82 5.76 -7.63
CA TYR A 66 -20.86 4.72 -7.68
C TYR A 66 -21.10 4.13 -6.29
N ARG A 67 -22.09 3.25 -6.19
CA ARG A 67 -22.40 2.48 -4.98
C ARG A 67 -22.50 0.99 -5.33
N ASN A 68 -22.15 0.14 -4.37
CA ASN A 68 -22.19 -1.31 -4.54
C ASN A 68 -22.91 -2.05 -3.39
N ASP A 69 -23.94 -1.46 -2.80
CA ASP A 69 -24.77 -2.15 -1.80
C ASP A 69 -25.79 -3.08 -2.50
N ASN A 70 -26.11 -4.20 -1.87
CA ASN A 70 -27.22 -5.04 -2.30
C ASN A 70 -28.40 -4.89 -1.33
N PRO A 71 -29.54 -4.31 -1.77
CA PRO A 71 -30.69 -4.06 -0.91
C PRO A 71 -31.41 -5.33 -0.44
N ASN A 72 -31.19 -6.47 -1.09
CA ASN A 72 -31.83 -7.75 -0.74
C ASN A 72 -31.18 -8.40 0.49
N ALA A 73 -29.93 -8.02 0.82
CA ALA A 73 -29.14 -8.67 1.86
C ALA A 73 -29.84 -8.68 3.22
N PHE A 74 -30.43 -7.56 3.63
CA PHE A 74 -31.08 -7.42 4.93
C PHE A 74 -32.26 -8.40 5.09
N ALA A 75 -33.09 -8.54 4.06
CA ALA A 75 -34.23 -9.45 4.09
C ALA A 75 -33.78 -10.92 4.17
N ALA A 76 -32.66 -11.27 3.54
CA ALA A 76 -32.11 -12.63 3.55
C ALA A 76 -31.29 -12.95 4.83
N LEU A 77 -30.80 -11.94 5.54
CA LEU A 77 -29.88 -12.09 6.67
C LEU A 77 -30.34 -13.04 7.75
N PRO A 78 -31.62 -13.02 8.24
CA PRO A 78 -32.07 -13.96 9.25
C PRO A 78 -31.99 -15.43 8.79
N LYS A 79 -32.35 -15.70 7.54
CA LYS A 79 -32.26 -17.05 6.95
C LYS A 79 -30.82 -17.51 6.79
N VAL A 80 -29.92 -16.62 6.34
CA VAL A 80 -28.49 -16.91 6.23
C VAL A 80 -27.91 -17.27 7.60
N ARG A 81 -28.23 -16.50 8.65
CA ARG A 81 -27.79 -16.76 10.02
C ARG A 81 -28.24 -18.14 10.51
N ASN A 82 -29.53 -18.48 10.31
CA ASN A 82 -30.07 -19.79 10.72
C ASN A 82 -29.37 -20.94 10.00
N LEU A 83 -29.19 -20.85 8.67
CA LEU A 83 -28.49 -21.88 7.90
C LEU A 83 -27.05 -22.10 8.41
N ILE A 84 -26.32 -21.02 8.71
CA ILE A 84 -24.95 -21.11 9.25
C ILE A 84 -24.96 -21.78 10.64
N PHE A 85 -25.87 -21.41 11.54
CA PHE A 85 -25.97 -21.99 12.88
C PHE A 85 -26.41 -23.46 12.88
N GLU A 86 -27.13 -23.88 11.85
CA GLU A 86 -27.52 -25.27 11.62
C GLU A 86 -26.45 -26.09 10.88
N GLY A 87 -25.30 -25.46 10.51
CA GLY A 87 -24.23 -26.14 9.77
C GLY A 87 -24.52 -26.33 8.28
N GLN A 88 -25.56 -25.70 7.75
CA GLN A 88 -25.95 -25.74 6.33
C GLN A 88 -25.15 -24.67 5.53
N TYR A 89 -23.84 -24.77 5.57
CA TYR A 89 -22.93 -23.74 5.02
C TYR A 89 -23.06 -23.57 3.52
N GLU A 90 -23.29 -24.64 2.75
CA GLU A 90 -23.40 -24.55 1.30
C GLU A 90 -24.70 -23.87 0.87
N GLU A 91 -25.82 -24.16 1.53
CA GLU A 91 -27.09 -23.48 1.32
C GLU A 91 -27.00 -22.01 1.69
N ALA A 92 -26.32 -21.70 2.80
CA ALA A 92 -26.03 -20.31 3.19
C ALA A 92 -25.21 -19.60 2.12
N ARG A 93 -24.16 -20.24 1.60
CA ARG A 93 -23.30 -19.68 0.54
C ARG A 93 -24.10 -19.40 -0.74
N LEU A 94 -24.94 -20.33 -1.19
CA LEU A 94 -25.76 -20.15 -2.38
C LEU A 94 -26.77 -19.01 -2.22
N LEU A 95 -27.43 -18.92 -1.06
CA LEU A 95 -28.34 -17.82 -0.75
C LEU A 95 -27.59 -16.48 -0.73
N MET A 96 -26.39 -16.44 -0.16
CA MET A 96 -25.57 -15.22 -0.14
C MET A 96 -25.06 -14.83 -1.52
N GLU A 97 -24.71 -15.78 -2.41
CA GLU A 97 -24.34 -15.45 -3.81
C GLU A 97 -25.50 -14.78 -4.55
N SER A 98 -26.77 -15.13 -4.23
CA SER A 98 -27.96 -14.48 -4.79
C SER A 98 -28.23 -13.11 -4.16
N GLU A 99 -28.19 -12.99 -2.83
CA GLU A 99 -28.78 -11.86 -2.10
C GLU A 99 -27.76 -10.88 -1.53
N PHE A 100 -26.48 -11.28 -1.34
CA PHE A 100 -25.43 -10.42 -0.79
C PHE A 100 -24.44 -9.92 -1.83
N ARG A 101 -24.27 -10.70 -2.91
CA ARG A 101 -23.33 -10.33 -3.96
C ARG A 101 -23.73 -9.00 -4.59
N THR A 102 -22.74 -8.13 -4.80
CA THR A 102 -22.94 -6.84 -5.46
C THR A 102 -22.71 -6.96 -6.97
N ARG A 103 -23.14 -5.93 -7.73
CA ARG A 103 -22.99 -5.90 -9.19
C ARG A 103 -21.58 -5.49 -9.63
N HIS A 104 -20.85 -4.79 -8.79
CA HIS A 104 -19.56 -4.17 -9.11
C HIS A 104 -18.50 -4.63 -8.12
N ASN A 105 -17.37 -5.07 -8.64
CA ASN A 105 -16.25 -5.60 -7.83
C ASN A 105 -15.16 -4.54 -7.55
N GLY A 106 -15.52 -3.26 -7.60
CA GLY A 106 -14.59 -2.15 -7.44
C GLY A 106 -13.97 -1.71 -8.76
N MET A 107 -13.39 -0.52 -8.76
CA MET A 107 -12.80 0.09 -9.94
C MET A 107 -11.28 -0.06 -9.95
N PRO A 108 -10.66 -0.25 -11.13
CA PRO A 108 -9.21 -0.44 -11.22
C PRO A 108 -8.44 0.87 -11.15
N TYR A 109 -7.29 0.84 -10.48
CA TYR A 109 -6.25 1.86 -10.60
C TYR A 109 -5.55 1.73 -11.95
N GLN A 110 -5.39 2.84 -12.69
CA GLN A 110 -4.93 2.83 -14.07
C GLN A 110 -3.64 3.62 -14.27
N THR A 111 -2.82 3.18 -15.23
CA THR A 111 -1.62 3.88 -15.67
C THR A 111 -1.96 5.16 -16.44
N VAL A 112 -1.10 6.16 -16.40
CA VAL A 112 -1.10 7.29 -17.34
C VAL A 112 -0.53 6.89 -18.70
N GLY A 113 0.34 5.88 -18.71
CA GLY A 113 1.16 5.50 -19.85
C GLY A 113 2.61 5.93 -19.67
N SER A 114 3.32 6.17 -20.75
CA SER A 114 4.76 6.45 -20.72
C SER A 114 5.14 7.71 -21.51
N LEU A 115 6.15 8.41 -21.04
CA LEU A 115 6.91 9.37 -21.83
C LEU A 115 8.15 8.66 -22.38
N MET A 116 8.27 8.57 -23.69
CA MET A 116 9.38 7.91 -24.39
C MET A 116 10.39 8.95 -24.83
N LEU A 117 11.67 8.73 -24.53
CA LEU A 117 12.78 9.57 -25.00
C LEU A 117 13.66 8.73 -25.94
N HIS A 118 13.84 9.16 -27.17
CA HIS A 118 14.66 8.49 -28.17
C HIS A 118 15.95 9.28 -28.40
N PHE A 119 17.09 8.60 -28.23
CA PHE A 119 18.45 9.16 -28.36
C PHE A 119 19.16 8.52 -29.55
N PRO A 120 19.15 9.16 -30.75
CA PRO A 120 19.79 8.60 -31.92
C PRO A 120 21.30 8.40 -31.72
N GLY A 121 21.81 7.22 -32.07
CA GLY A 121 23.23 6.88 -31.96
C GLY A 121 23.67 6.38 -30.57
N HIS A 122 22.72 6.13 -29.64
CA HIS A 122 23.00 5.60 -28.30
C HIS A 122 22.68 4.10 -28.18
N GLU A 123 22.72 3.35 -29.28
CA GLU A 123 22.47 1.91 -29.32
C GLU A 123 23.62 1.10 -28.71
N ILE A 124 24.88 1.60 -28.88
CA ILE A 124 26.08 0.95 -28.36
C ILE A 124 26.70 1.87 -27.30
N VAL A 125 26.77 1.40 -26.08
CA VAL A 125 27.28 2.18 -24.94
C VAL A 125 28.33 1.40 -24.15
N THR A 126 29.18 2.14 -23.43
CA THR A 126 30.14 1.60 -22.44
C THR A 126 29.93 2.27 -21.09
N ASP A 127 30.56 1.75 -20.05
CA ASP A 127 30.55 2.28 -18.68
C ASP A 127 29.13 2.58 -18.16
N TYR A 128 28.19 1.66 -18.44
CA TYR A 128 26.79 1.82 -18.02
C TYR A 128 26.63 1.66 -16.50
N TYR A 129 25.86 2.56 -15.92
CA TYR A 129 25.48 2.58 -14.51
C TYR A 129 24.09 3.21 -14.34
N ARG A 130 23.25 2.62 -13.49
CA ARG A 130 22.02 3.28 -12.99
C ARG A 130 21.83 3.00 -11.51
N ASP A 131 21.28 3.97 -10.78
CA ASP A 131 20.93 3.83 -9.37
C ASP A 131 19.63 4.56 -9.00
N LEU A 132 19.08 4.15 -7.86
CA LEU A 132 18.15 4.91 -7.04
C LEU A 132 18.84 5.20 -5.70
N ASP A 133 19.19 6.45 -5.47
CA ASP A 133 19.73 6.94 -4.21
C ASP A 133 18.60 7.16 -3.21
N LEU A 134 18.46 6.23 -2.24
CA LEU A 134 17.40 6.27 -1.23
C LEU A 134 17.55 7.45 -0.27
N ALA A 135 18.75 7.97 -0.06
CA ALA A 135 18.96 9.12 0.81
C ALA A 135 18.53 10.45 0.16
N ARG A 136 18.45 10.48 -1.19
CA ARG A 136 18.10 11.67 -1.97
C ARG A 136 16.75 11.55 -2.68
N ALA A 137 16.20 10.35 -2.83
CA ALA A 137 15.03 10.01 -3.67
C ALA A 137 15.23 10.47 -5.13
N VAL A 138 16.40 10.17 -5.70
CA VAL A 138 16.82 10.52 -7.06
C VAL A 138 17.31 9.28 -7.77
N ALA A 139 16.86 9.07 -9.01
CA ALA A 139 17.39 8.04 -9.89
C ALA A 139 18.41 8.66 -10.86
N THR A 140 19.54 7.97 -11.05
CA THR A 140 20.61 8.39 -11.97
C THR A 140 20.87 7.30 -13.00
N THR A 141 21.01 7.68 -14.26
CA THR A 141 21.50 6.81 -15.35
C THR A 141 22.71 7.48 -15.98
N ARG A 142 23.83 6.73 -16.09
CA ARG A 142 25.09 7.22 -16.68
C ARG A 142 25.67 6.18 -17.62
N TYR A 143 26.17 6.62 -18.77
CA TYR A 143 26.82 5.77 -19.76
C TYR A 143 27.68 6.61 -20.71
N LYS A 144 28.52 5.94 -21.51
CA LYS A 144 29.35 6.59 -22.54
C LYS A 144 28.95 6.16 -23.95
N VAL A 145 28.96 7.12 -24.88
CA VAL A 145 28.82 6.91 -26.33
C VAL A 145 29.96 7.68 -27.02
N ASN A 146 30.76 6.98 -27.79
CA ASN A 146 31.87 7.58 -28.56
C ASN A 146 32.76 8.50 -27.69
N GLY A 147 33.07 8.06 -26.46
CA GLY A 147 33.93 8.82 -25.53
C GLY A 147 33.27 10.05 -24.92
N THR A 148 31.95 10.23 -25.06
CA THR A 148 31.17 11.27 -24.36
C THR A 148 30.34 10.61 -23.26
N THR A 149 30.45 11.13 -22.03
CA THR A 149 29.68 10.66 -20.89
C THR A 149 28.33 11.39 -20.81
N TYR A 150 27.25 10.66 -20.79
CA TYR A 150 25.89 11.16 -20.61
C TYR A 150 25.40 10.82 -19.21
N THR A 151 24.76 11.78 -18.54
CA THR A 151 24.14 11.60 -17.24
C THR A 151 22.69 12.10 -17.29
N ARG A 152 21.79 11.31 -16.72
CA ARG A 152 20.37 11.65 -16.59
C ARG A 152 19.95 11.45 -15.15
N GLU A 153 19.48 12.51 -14.49
CA GLU A 153 18.92 12.48 -13.15
C GLU A 153 17.39 12.67 -13.23
N VAL A 154 16.65 11.86 -12.48
CA VAL A 154 15.17 11.90 -12.44
C VAL A 154 14.73 11.96 -10.98
N PHE A 155 13.75 12.80 -10.68
CA PHE A 155 13.06 12.80 -9.40
C PHE A 155 11.61 13.29 -9.53
N SER A 156 10.72 12.78 -8.67
CA SER A 156 9.36 13.29 -8.49
C SER A 156 9.37 14.32 -7.37
N SER A 157 9.26 15.62 -7.72
CA SER A 157 9.45 16.72 -6.76
C SER A 157 8.33 16.76 -5.72
N PHE A 158 8.67 16.58 -4.44
CA PHE A 158 7.72 16.71 -3.32
C PHE A 158 7.21 18.14 -3.15
N THR A 159 8.00 19.15 -3.54
CA THR A 159 7.65 20.54 -3.31
C THR A 159 6.91 21.20 -4.47
N ASP A 160 7.09 20.69 -5.69
CA ASP A 160 6.54 21.33 -6.90
C ASP A 160 5.46 20.51 -7.60
N ASN A 161 5.24 19.23 -7.18
CA ASN A 161 4.26 18.32 -7.76
C ASN A 161 4.44 18.06 -9.27
N VAL A 162 5.70 17.94 -9.71
CA VAL A 162 6.10 17.59 -11.08
C VAL A 162 7.20 16.54 -11.05
N ILE A 163 7.35 15.79 -12.13
CA ILE A 163 8.52 14.95 -12.37
C ILE A 163 9.53 15.80 -13.13
N ILE A 164 10.79 15.75 -12.72
CA ILE A 164 11.90 16.49 -13.34
C ILE A 164 12.94 15.51 -13.84
N VAL A 165 13.34 15.66 -15.11
CA VAL A 165 14.41 14.90 -15.76
C VAL A 165 15.47 15.87 -16.22
N HIS A 166 16.70 15.70 -15.75
CA HIS A 166 17.82 16.54 -16.13
C HIS A 166 18.88 15.74 -16.87
N LEU A 167 19.23 16.22 -18.07
CA LEU A 167 20.19 15.59 -18.96
C LEU A 167 21.42 16.49 -19.09
N THR A 168 22.59 15.87 -18.88
CA THR A 168 23.91 16.52 -19.04
C THR A 168 24.84 15.62 -19.85
N ALA A 169 25.84 16.23 -20.48
CA ALA A 169 26.94 15.53 -21.10
C ALA A 169 28.26 16.24 -20.74
N ASP A 170 29.39 15.51 -20.75
CA ASP A 170 30.73 16.06 -20.49
C ASP A 170 31.30 16.84 -21.67
N LYS A 171 30.56 16.86 -22.80
CA LYS A 171 30.89 17.72 -23.97
C LYS A 171 29.71 18.64 -24.28
N PRO A 172 29.94 19.89 -24.68
CA PRO A 172 28.88 20.80 -25.11
C PRO A 172 28.22 20.32 -26.38
N GLU A 173 26.98 20.76 -26.61
CA GLU A 173 26.17 20.45 -27.81
C GLU A 173 25.95 18.95 -28.09
N ALA A 174 26.12 18.09 -27.07
CA ALA A 174 26.06 16.66 -27.25
C ALA A 174 24.64 16.08 -27.09
N ILE A 175 23.68 16.83 -26.51
CA ILE A 175 22.36 16.32 -26.17
C ILE A 175 21.41 16.50 -27.34
N THR A 176 21.00 15.37 -27.92
CA THR A 176 19.99 15.27 -28.97
C THR A 176 19.01 14.19 -28.62
N PHE A 177 17.71 14.51 -28.59
CA PHE A 177 16.65 13.52 -28.37
C PHE A 177 15.30 13.97 -28.92
N LYS A 178 14.41 12.99 -29.13
CA LYS A 178 12.99 13.20 -29.39
C LYS A 178 12.19 12.63 -28.21
N LEU A 179 11.18 13.34 -27.72
CA LEU A 179 10.25 12.78 -26.75
C LEU A 179 8.81 12.77 -27.29
N GLU A 180 8.05 11.76 -26.89
CA GLU A 180 6.65 11.57 -27.25
C GLU A 180 5.89 10.76 -26.18
N TYR A 181 4.57 10.94 -26.11
CA TYR A 181 3.71 10.16 -25.23
C TYR A 181 3.24 8.86 -25.87
N LYS A 182 3.13 7.81 -25.04
CA LYS A 182 2.44 6.55 -25.35
C LYS A 182 1.49 6.24 -24.21
N THR A 183 0.19 6.14 -24.47
CA THR A 183 -0.82 5.88 -23.43
C THR A 183 -1.87 4.87 -23.89
N PRO A 184 -2.31 3.96 -23.00
CA PRO A 184 -3.42 3.06 -23.26
C PRO A 184 -4.79 3.63 -22.82
N LEU A 185 -4.82 4.83 -22.24
CA LEU A 185 -6.05 5.49 -21.78
C LEU A 185 -7.01 5.79 -22.93
N VAL A 186 -8.27 6.06 -22.61
CA VAL A 186 -9.34 6.27 -23.59
C VAL A 186 -9.28 7.67 -24.18
N ASP A 187 -9.60 7.80 -25.48
CA ASP A 187 -9.64 9.04 -26.26
C ASP A 187 -8.37 9.90 -26.11
N PRO A 188 -7.17 9.31 -26.31
CA PRO A 188 -5.94 10.05 -26.13
C PRO A 188 -5.74 11.08 -27.26
N SER A 189 -5.30 12.26 -26.88
CA SER A 189 -4.90 13.30 -27.83
C SER A 189 -3.68 14.05 -27.33
N THR A 190 -2.72 14.29 -28.20
CA THR A 190 -1.58 15.15 -27.92
C THR A 190 -1.67 16.42 -28.76
N LYS A 191 -1.24 17.55 -28.19
CA LYS A 191 -1.25 18.83 -28.85
C LYS A 191 -0.14 19.75 -28.31
N LYS A 192 0.45 20.49 -29.22
CA LYS A 192 1.28 21.64 -28.84
C LYS A 192 0.39 22.77 -28.29
N VAL A 193 0.67 23.21 -27.07
CA VAL A 193 0.04 24.39 -26.47
C VAL A 193 1.17 25.30 -25.94
N ASP A 194 1.35 26.43 -26.59
CA ASP A 194 2.48 27.35 -26.34
C ASP A 194 3.82 26.60 -26.47
N LYS A 195 4.58 26.54 -25.35
CA LYS A 195 5.89 25.85 -25.25
C LYS A 195 5.80 24.45 -24.67
N LYS A 196 4.62 23.82 -24.69
CA LYS A 196 4.34 22.53 -24.04
C LYS A 196 3.81 21.52 -25.06
N LEU A 197 4.13 20.24 -24.83
CA LEU A 197 3.39 19.11 -25.37
C LEU A 197 2.38 18.68 -24.31
N VAL A 198 1.09 18.68 -24.67
CA VAL A 198 -0.02 18.36 -23.76
C VAL A 198 -0.68 17.07 -24.22
N LEU A 199 -0.76 16.09 -23.32
CA LEU A 199 -1.56 14.87 -23.48
C LEU A 199 -2.87 15.05 -22.72
N ARG A 200 -4.00 14.76 -23.38
CA ARG A 200 -5.32 14.61 -22.76
C ARG A 200 -5.85 13.21 -22.99
N ALA A 201 -6.46 12.64 -21.98
CA ALA A 201 -7.09 11.33 -22.04
C ALA A 201 -8.15 11.20 -20.94
N LYS A 202 -8.88 10.10 -20.93
CA LYS A 202 -9.80 9.76 -19.85
C LYS A 202 -9.63 8.30 -19.41
N SER A 203 -10.03 8.00 -18.17
CA SER A 203 -10.01 6.65 -17.64
C SER A 203 -10.97 5.72 -18.36
N GLY A 204 -10.69 4.42 -18.28
CA GLY A 204 -11.57 3.39 -18.84
C GLY A 204 -12.83 3.14 -18.04
N SER A 205 -13.88 2.67 -18.72
CA SER A 205 -15.08 2.12 -18.07
C SER A 205 -14.78 0.74 -17.49
N HIS A 206 -15.45 0.36 -16.40
CA HIS A 206 -15.31 -0.94 -15.78
C HIS A 206 -16.65 -1.42 -15.22
N GLU A 207 -16.99 -2.69 -15.46
CA GLU A 207 -18.23 -3.35 -14.98
C GLU A 207 -19.50 -2.50 -15.15
N GLY A 208 -19.62 -1.81 -16.30
CA GLY A 208 -20.78 -0.97 -16.62
C GLY A 208 -20.76 0.44 -16.02
N ILE A 209 -19.77 0.78 -15.21
CA ILE A 209 -19.55 2.16 -14.73
C ILE A 209 -18.65 2.90 -15.72
N GLU A 210 -19.17 3.98 -16.29
CA GLU A 210 -18.47 4.80 -17.28
C GLU A 210 -17.25 5.50 -16.67
N GLY A 211 -16.08 5.42 -17.35
CA GLY A 211 -14.88 6.15 -17.00
C GLY A 211 -15.04 7.65 -17.25
N LYS A 212 -15.00 8.46 -16.16
CA LYS A 212 -15.19 9.92 -16.22
C LYS A 212 -14.03 10.71 -15.61
N VAL A 213 -12.96 10.04 -15.21
CA VAL A 213 -11.74 10.74 -14.77
C VAL A 213 -11.02 11.26 -16.00
N ARG A 214 -10.97 12.57 -16.16
CA ARG A 214 -10.20 13.25 -17.20
C ARG A 214 -8.82 13.57 -16.68
N LEU A 215 -7.82 13.29 -17.51
CA LEU A 215 -6.41 13.54 -17.27
C LEU A 215 -5.88 14.60 -18.25
N GLU A 216 -5.06 15.51 -17.75
CA GLU A 216 -4.15 16.30 -18.56
C GLU A 216 -2.72 16.19 -18.02
N THR A 217 -1.78 15.79 -18.92
CA THR A 217 -0.34 15.80 -18.66
C THR A 217 0.32 16.84 -19.55
N GLN A 218 1.17 17.68 -18.97
CA GLN A 218 1.88 18.75 -19.66
C GLN A 218 3.39 18.53 -19.52
N THR A 219 4.10 18.48 -20.66
CA THR A 219 5.57 18.40 -20.69
C THR A 219 6.16 19.67 -21.31
N GLN A 220 7.12 20.29 -20.61
CA GLN A 220 7.92 21.40 -21.11
C GLN A 220 9.41 21.08 -20.97
N VAL A 221 10.17 21.41 -22.01
CA VAL A 221 11.63 21.24 -22.04
C VAL A 221 12.30 22.61 -22.02
N LEU A 222 13.30 22.76 -21.15
CA LEU A 222 14.26 23.87 -21.15
C LEU A 222 15.60 23.31 -21.59
N ALA A 223 16.15 23.82 -22.70
CA ALA A 223 17.43 23.39 -23.24
C ALA A 223 18.40 24.58 -23.20
N ASP A 224 19.66 24.32 -22.84
CA ASP A 224 20.76 25.28 -22.93
C ASP A 224 21.52 25.06 -24.23
N GLY A 225 21.44 26.03 -25.12
CA GLY A 225 21.95 25.90 -26.50
C GLY A 225 21.08 25.00 -27.39
N GLY A 226 21.55 24.74 -28.61
CA GLY A 226 20.93 23.89 -29.59
C GLY A 226 19.60 24.40 -30.16
N LYS A 227 18.80 23.49 -30.71
CA LYS A 227 17.50 23.79 -31.30
C LYS A 227 16.40 22.98 -30.59
N LEU A 228 15.28 23.65 -30.32
CA LEU A 228 14.08 23.02 -29.74
C LEU A 228 12.90 23.21 -30.69
N LYS A 229 12.29 22.10 -31.11
CA LYS A 229 11.09 22.08 -31.97
C LYS A 229 9.97 21.33 -31.27
N ILE A 230 8.79 21.90 -31.25
CA ILE A 230 7.58 21.29 -30.66
C ILE A 230 6.53 21.16 -31.75
N THR A 231 5.98 19.96 -31.89
CA THR A 231 4.84 19.63 -32.75
C THR A 231 3.64 19.18 -31.92
N ASP A 232 2.55 18.83 -32.55
CA ASP A 232 1.38 18.27 -31.84
C ASP A 232 1.63 16.86 -31.28
N SER A 233 2.69 16.18 -31.70
CA SER A 233 2.97 14.80 -31.30
C SER A 233 4.27 14.60 -30.51
N ASN A 234 5.21 15.54 -30.61
CA ASN A 234 6.54 15.36 -30.01
C ASN A 234 7.27 16.68 -29.73
N ILE A 235 8.33 16.57 -28.92
CA ILE A 235 9.36 17.61 -28.75
C ILE A 235 10.68 17.03 -29.23
N VAL A 236 11.42 17.78 -30.03
CA VAL A 236 12.77 17.45 -30.50
C VAL A 236 13.76 18.48 -29.98
N VAL A 237 14.84 18.00 -29.40
CA VAL A 237 16.00 18.79 -28.98
C VAL A 237 17.20 18.33 -29.80
N GLU A 238 17.93 19.28 -30.39
CA GLU A 238 19.12 18.98 -31.19
C GLU A 238 20.28 19.81 -30.66
N LYS A 239 21.41 19.15 -30.36
CA LYS A 239 22.70 19.79 -30.01
C LYS A 239 22.62 20.76 -28.83
N ALA A 240 21.89 20.40 -27.77
CA ALA A 240 21.91 21.15 -26.52
C ALA A 240 23.11 20.73 -25.64
N SER A 241 23.59 21.63 -24.80
CA SER A 241 24.62 21.35 -23.78
C SER A 241 24.01 20.72 -22.55
N THR A 242 22.81 21.18 -22.14
CA THR A 242 21.97 20.56 -21.10
C THR A 242 20.50 20.63 -21.51
N ALA A 243 19.67 19.72 -20.94
CA ALA A 243 18.22 19.81 -21.10
C ALA A 243 17.52 19.39 -19.81
N THR A 244 16.47 20.13 -19.43
CA THR A 244 15.63 19.80 -18.29
C THR A 244 14.20 19.65 -18.76
N ILE A 245 13.59 18.49 -18.49
CA ILE A 245 12.21 18.15 -18.83
C ILE A 245 11.38 18.24 -17.56
N TYR A 246 10.30 18.98 -17.60
CA TYR A 246 9.32 19.11 -16.52
C TYR A 246 8.01 18.46 -16.95
N ILE A 247 7.50 17.52 -16.18
CA ILE A 247 6.28 16.77 -16.45
C ILE A 247 5.29 17.02 -15.32
N SER A 248 4.17 17.62 -15.63
CA SER A 248 3.06 17.84 -14.71
C SER A 248 1.86 17.02 -15.18
N ALA A 249 1.15 16.37 -14.25
CA ALA A 249 -0.10 15.69 -14.55
C ALA A 249 -1.15 16.01 -13.48
N ALA A 250 -2.42 16.04 -13.85
CA ALA A 250 -3.54 16.20 -12.92
C ALA A 250 -4.83 15.67 -13.54
N THR A 251 -5.80 15.34 -12.65
CA THR A 251 -7.13 14.91 -13.05
C THR A 251 -8.21 15.88 -12.58
N ASN A 252 -9.44 15.65 -13.03
CA ASN A 252 -10.63 16.35 -12.56
C ASN A 252 -11.14 15.84 -11.20
N PHE A 253 -10.47 14.88 -10.57
CA PHE A 253 -10.83 14.38 -9.25
C PHE A 253 -10.66 15.47 -8.17
N ILE A 254 -11.67 15.64 -7.31
CA ILE A 254 -11.64 16.49 -6.12
C ILE A 254 -11.71 15.63 -4.87
N ASN A 255 -12.67 14.71 -4.80
CA ASN A 255 -12.83 13.68 -3.77
C ASN A 255 -13.69 12.54 -4.32
N TYR A 256 -13.89 11.49 -3.54
CA TYR A 256 -14.58 10.27 -3.95
C TYR A 256 -16.02 10.45 -4.45
N GLN A 257 -16.66 11.61 -4.17
CA GLN A 257 -18.01 11.97 -4.63
C GLN A 257 -18.01 13.02 -5.73
N ASN A 258 -16.88 13.70 -5.96
CA ASN A 258 -16.83 14.88 -6.81
C ASN A 258 -15.64 14.85 -7.78
N ILE A 259 -15.95 14.79 -9.08
CA ILE A 259 -15.02 14.82 -10.20
C ILE A 259 -15.23 16.04 -11.11
N ASN A 260 -15.69 17.17 -10.57
CA ASN A 260 -15.91 18.40 -11.31
C ASN A 260 -14.71 19.36 -11.30
N GLY A 261 -13.53 18.87 -10.94
CA GLY A 261 -12.28 19.63 -10.96
C GLY A 261 -11.84 20.02 -12.38
N ASN A 262 -10.85 20.89 -12.44
CA ASN A 262 -10.24 21.34 -13.69
C ASN A 262 -8.79 20.83 -13.76
N GLU A 263 -8.59 19.74 -14.47
CA GLU A 263 -7.32 19.07 -14.69
C GLU A 263 -6.28 19.97 -15.34
N SER A 264 -6.69 20.78 -16.34
CA SER A 264 -5.81 21.67 -17.08
C SER A 264 -5.28 22.81 -16.19
N LYS A 265 -6.16 23.43 -15.38
CA LYS A 265 -5.76 24.48 -14.44
C LYS A 265 -4.79 23.95 -13.38
N LYS A 266 -5.06 22.76 -12.83
CA LYS A 266 -4.19 22.11 -11.85
C LYS A 266 -2.81 21.82 -12.43
N ALA A 267 -2.74 21.10 -13.58
CA ALA A 267 -1.48 20.75 -14.24
C ALA A 267 -0.66 21.99 -14.62
N THR A 268 -1.33 23.03 -15.17
CA THR A 268 -0.68 24.30 -15.50
C THR A 268 -0.11 24.99 -14.27
N SER A 269 -0.84 24.99 -13.14
CA SER A 269 -0.40 25.62 -11.90
C SER A 269 0.88 24.96 -11.35
N TYR A 270 0.93 23.62 -11.32
CA TYR A 270 2.10 22.87 -10.88
C TYR A 270 3.32 23.13 -11.78
N LEU A 271 3.13 23.04 -13.09
CA LEU A 271 4.21 23.28 -14.05
C LEU A 271 4.75 24.73 -13.95
N ALA A 272 3.86 25.71 -13.90
CA ALA A 272 4.24 27.12 -13.78
C ALA A 272 5.00 27.42 -12.49
N LYS A 273 4.68 26.73 -11.38
CA LYS A 273 5.41 26.83 -10.12
C LYS A 273 6.83 26.28 -10.26
N ALA A 274 6.97 25.08 -10.85
CA ALA A 274 8.24 24.41 -11.03
C ALA A 274 9.21 25.21 -11.93
N LEU A 275 8.69 25.82 -12.99
CA LEU A 275 9.48 26.61 -13.96
C LEU A 275 10.02 27.93 -13.41
N LYS A 276 9.59 28.39 -12.22
CA LYS A 276 10.10 29.62 -11.59
C LYS A 276 11.48 29.47 -10.94
N GLN A 277 12.04 28.27 -10.94
CA GLN A 277 13.32 27.99 -10.29
C GLN A 277 14.24 27.16 -11.21
N THR A 278 15.54 27.23 -10.92
CA THR A 278 16.53 26.41 -11.62
C THR A 278 16.45 24.94 -11.17
N TYR A 279 16.96 24.02 -11.99
CA TYR A 279 17.07 22.61 -11.65
C TYR A 279 17.75 22.39 -10.29
N ASN A 280 18.92 22.98 -10.06
CA ASN A 280 19.65 22.82 -8.79
C ASN A 280 18.83 23.27 -7.58
N LYS A 281 18.08 24.35 -7.70
CA LYS A 281 17.22 24.85 -6.61
C LYS A 281 16.03 23.90 -6.35
N ALA A 282 15.45 23.35 -7.41
CA ALA A 282 14.38 22.34 -7.29
C ALA A 282 14.91 21.06 -6.64
N LEU A 283 16.09 20.58 -7.05
CA LEU A 283 16.72 19.38 -6.49
C LEU A 283 17.04 19.55 -4.99
N VAL A 284 17.64 20.67 -4.60
CA VAL A 284 17.95 20.94 -3.18
C VAL A 284 16.67 20.97 -2.33
N LYS A 285 15.60 21.62 -2.80
CA LYS A 285 14.32 21.65 -2.09
C LYS A 285 13.69 20.26 -1.96
N HIS A 286 13.73 19.47 -3.03
CA HIS A 286 13.23 18.09 -3.04
C HIS A 286 13.97 17.25 -2.00
N ILE A 287 15.30 17.23 -2.02
CA ILE A 287 16.13 16.46 -1.08
C ILE A 287 15.88 16.94 0.36
N THR A 288 15.88 18.25 0.60
CA THR A 288 15.66 18.82 1.94
C THR A 288 14.28 18.44 2.49
N PHE A 289 13.24 18.46 1.67
CA PHE A 289 11.90 18.02 2.10
C PHE A 289 11.88 16.54 2.44
N TYR A 290 12.40 15.69 1.56
CA TYR A 290 12.42 14.25 1.72
C TYR A 290 13.21 13.82 2.96
N GLN A 291 14.38 14.40 3.17
CA GLN A 291 15.27 14.08 4.30
C GLN A 291 14.67 14.42 5.66
N LYS A 292 13.69 15.32 5.75
CA LYS A 292 12.95 15.57 7.00
C LYS A 292 12.31 14.31 7.56
N PHE A 293 11.95 13.36 6.69
CA PHE A 293 11.34 12.09 7.06
C PHE A 293 12.33 10.94 7.03
N PHE A 294 13.10 10.83 5.95
CA PHE A 294 14.01 9.71 5.73
C PHE A 294 15.11 9.64 6.80
N SER A 295 15.69 10.77 7.15
CA SER A 295 16.82 10.84 8.10
C SER A 295 16.44 10.66 9.58
N ARG A 296 15.14 10.51 9.91
CA ARG A 296 14.68 10.32 11.31
C ARG A 296 15.08 8.99 11.91
N VAL A 297 15.30 7.98 11.08
CA VAL A 297 15.63 6.62 11.52
C VAL A 297 16.81 6.11 10.72
N SER A 298 17.83 5.64 11.42
CA SER A 298 18.94 4.88 10.86
C SER A 298 18.96 3.47 11.46
N PHE A 299 19.21 2.49 10.62
CA PHE A 299 19.41 1.11 11.00
C PHE A 299 20.63 0.61 10.26
N THR A 300 21.59 0.04 10.95
CA THR A 300 22.89 -0.36 10.37
C THR A 300 23.23 -1.78 10.83
N LEU A 301 23.54 -2.62 9.87
CA LEU A 301 24.14 -3.94 10.06
C LEU A 301 25.55 -3.95 9.48
N PRO A 302 26.38 -4.94 9.82
CA PRO A 302 27.75 -5.04 9.29
C PRO A 302 27.80 -4.95 7.76
N VAL A 303 28.73 -4.16 7.25
CA VAL A 303 29.00 -3.97 5.82
C VAL A 303 30.14 -4.92 5.42
N THR A 304 29.94 -5.73 4.40
CA THR A 304 30.90 -6.71 3.88
C THR A 304 31.30 -6.38 2.43
N GLU A 305 32.22 -7.14 1.86
CA GLU A 305 32.58 -7.00 0.42
C GLU A 305 31.36 -7.26 -0.50
N ALA A 306 30.41 -8.10 -0.08
CA ALA A 306 29.18 -8.36 -0.83
C ALA A 306 28.35 -7.08 -1.08
N SER A 307 28.39 -6.11 -0.17
CA SER A 307 27.68 -4.82 -0.31
C SER A 307 28.15 -3.97 -1.50
N LYS A 308 29.35 -4.24 -2.04
CA LYS A 308 29.89 -3.54 -3.20
C LYS A 308 29.33 -4.05 -4.54
N LEU A 309 28.67 -5.20 -4.54
CA LEU A 309 28.05 -5.77 -5.72
C LEU A 309 26.77 -5.01 -6.10
N ASP A 310 26.36 -5.12 -7.37
CA ASP A 310 25.07 -4.58 -7.80
C ASP A 310 23.91 -5.28 -7.09
N THR A 311 22.78 -4.57 -6.94
CA THR A 311 21.63 -5.02 -6.15
C THR A 311 21.09 -6.38 -6.60
N LYS A 312 21.06 -6.65 -7.92
CA LYS A 312 20.60 -7.94 -8.45
C LYS A 312 21.51 -9.07 -7.98
N THR A 313 22.81 -8.88 -8.06
CA THR A 313 23.81 -9.88 -7.61
C THR A 313 23.73 -10.09 -6.10
N ARG A 314 23.55 -9.01 -5.31
CA ARG A 314 23.37 -9.09 -3.85
C ARG A 314 22.15 -9.95 -3.49
N ILE A 315 21.00 -9.71 -4.13
CA ILE A 315 19.76 -10.47 -3.89
C ILE A 315 19.97 -11.95 -4.25
N MET A 316 20.56 -12.26 -5.42
CA MET A 316 20.79 -13.63 -5.86
C MET A 316 21.73 -14.42 -4.93
N ASN A 317 22.68 -13.74 -4.31
CA ASN A 317 23.67 -14.34 -3.42
C ASN A 317 23.29 -14.27 -1.93
N PHE A 318 22.15 -13.69 -1.58
CA PHE A 318 21.80 -13.42 -0.18
C PHE A 318 21.74 -14.70 0.68
N ASN A 319 21.33 -15.81 0.10
CA ASN A 319 21.28 -17.11 0.79
C ASN A 319 22.65 -17.59 1.32
N ASN A 320 23.75 -17.02 0.86
CA ASN A 320 25.08 -17.36 1.37
C ASN A 320 25.35 -16.76 2.77
N GLY A 321 24.47 -15.87 3.26
CA GLY A 321 24.57 -15.25 4.59
C GLY A 321 25.69 -14.22 4.75
N GLU A 322 26.30 -13.76 3.67
CA GLU A 322 27.49 -12.90 3.68
C GLU A 322 27.19 -11.40 3.56
N ASP A 323 25.90 -11.02 3.42
CA ASP A 323 25.48 -9.63 3.18
C ASP A 323 24.38 -9.17 4.15
N PRO A 324 24.66 -9.01 5.44
CA PRO A 324 23.65 -8.52 6.40
C PRO A 324 23.17 -7.10 6.07
N SER A 325 24.00 -6.27 5.42
CA SER A 325 23.63 -4.90 5.04
C SER A 325 22.53 -4.83 3.98
N LEU A 326 22.24 -5.91 3.23
CA LEU A 326 21.09 -5.96 2.33
C LEU A 326 19.77 -5.85 3.11
N ALA A 327 19.68 -6.36 4.35
CA ALA A 327 18.52 -6.16 5.22
C ALA A 327 18.36 -4.68 5.65
N THR A 328 19.48 -3.97 5.87
CA THR A 328 19.46 -2.51 6.07
C THR A 328 18.89 -1.79 4.86
N LEU A 329 19.34 -2.16 3.66
CA LEU A 329 18.86 -1.57 2.42
C LEU A 329 17.37 -1.82 2.21
N LEU A 330 16.89 -3.06 2.46
CA LEU A 330 15.47 -3.43 2.37
C LEU A 330 14.61 -2.63 3.37
N PHE A 331 15.05 -2.48 4.62
CA PHE A 331 14.37 -1.68 5.63
C PHE A 331 14.22 -0.22 5.18
N GLN A 332 15.30 0.40 4.70
CA GLN A 332 15.26 1.79 4.23
C GLN A 332 14.49 1.93 2.92
N PHE A 333 14.51 0.92 2.05
CA PHE A 333 13.69 0.90 0.84
C PHE A 333 12.19 0.84 1.16
N GLY A 334 11.78 0.05 2.16
CA GLY A 334 10.39 0.03 2.65
C GLY A 334 9.94 1.41 3.14
N ARG A 335 10.78 2.11 3.94
CA ARG A 335 10.51 3.48 4.38
C ARG A 335 10.45 4.46 3.19
N TYR A 336 11.37 4.34 2.24
CA TYR A 336 11.37 5.11 1.00
C TYR A 336 10.05 4.94 0.22
N LEU A 337 9.58 3.70 0.04
CA LEU A 337 8.34 3.42 -0.68
C LEU A 337 7.13 4.09 -0.01
N LEU A 338 7.03 4.03 1.33
CA LEU A 338 5.93 4.67 2.06
C LEU A 338 5.99 6.20 1.94
N ILE A 339 7.17 6.83 2.11
CA ILE A 339 7.34 8.28 1.94
C ILE A 339 6.96 8.70 0.51
N SER A 340 7.30 7.89 -0.50
CA SER A 340 7.12 8.21 -1.91
C SER A 340 5.69 7.95 -2.41
N SER A 341 4.89 7.14 -1.71
CA SER A 341 3.53 6.75 -2.12
C SER A 341 2.41 7.25 -1.20
N SER A 342 2.73 7.85 -0.04
CA SER A 342 1.72 8.27 0.93
C SER A 342 2.15 9.55 1.65
N GLN A 343 1.64 10.70 1.21
CA GLN A 343 1.90 12.00 1.82
C GLN A 343 0.58 12.65 2.24
N PRO A 344 0.58 13.48 3.28
CA PRO A 344 -0.61 14.21 3.72
C PRO A 344 -1.32 14.94 2.57
N GLY A 345 -2.64 14.76 2.49
CA GLY A 345 -3.50 15.34 1.45
C GLY A 345 -3.56 14.55 0.14
N GLY A 346 -2.84 13.41 0.03
CA GLY A 346 -2.93 12.47 -1.07
C GLY A 346 -3.85 11.27 -0.78
N GLN A 347 -3.91 10.34 -1.73
CA GLN A 347 -4.55 9.04 -1.54
C GLN A 347 -3.61 8.09 -0.79
N PRO A 348 -4.12 7.07 -0.07
CA PRO A 348 -3.25 6.07 0.52
C PRO A 348 -2.56 5.21 -0.55
N ALA A 349 -1.45 4.58 -0.18
CA ALA A 349 -0.79 3.57 -1.00
C ALA A 349 -1.73 2.38 -1.24
N ASN A 350 -2.04 2.10 -2.52
CA ASN A 350 -2.85 0.96 -2.92
C ASN A 350 -2.01 -0.33 -3.04
N LEU A 351 -2.55 -1.43 -3.62
CA LEU A 351 -1.80 -2.68 -3.84
C LEU A 351 -0.51 -2.50 -4.66
N GLN A 352 -0.43 -1.44 -5.46
CA GLN A 352 0.74 -1.09 -6.28
C GLN A 352 1.54 0.09 -5.70
N GLY A 353 1.25 0.54 -4.48
CA GLY A 353 1.73 1.83 -3.98
C GLY A 353 1.09 2.96 -4.77
N ILE A 354 1.86 3.55 -5.72
CA ILE A 354 1.36 4.46 -6.76
C ILE A 354 1.85 4.06 -8.16
N TRP A 355 2.60 2.95 -8.27
CA TRP A 355 3.24 2.51 -9.53
C TRP A 355 2.46 1.38 -10.18
N ASN A 356 2.02 1.57 -11.42
CA ASN A 356 1.25 0.60 -12.18
C ASN A 356 1.37 0.88 -13.68
N ASP A 357 1.73 -0.13 -14.46
CA ASP A 357 1.89 -0.04 -15.92
C ASP A 357 0.65 -0.47 -16.73
N LYS A 358 -0.47 -0.83 -16.04
CA LYS A 358 -1.63 -1.47 -16.68
C LYS A 358 -2.90 -0.65 -16.50
N LEU A 359 -3.87 -0.85 -17.41
CA LEU A 359 -5.26 -0.39 -17.24
C LEU A 359 -6.01 -1.24 -16.20
N LYS A 360 -5.62 -2.51 -16.08
CA LYS A 360 -6.14 -3.45 -15.09
C LYS A 360 -4.96 -4.14 -14.40
N ALA A 361 -4.53 -3.58 -13.28
CA ALA A 361 -3.49 -4.15 -12.44
C ALA A 361 -3.94 -5.50 -11.82
N PRO A 362 -3.04 -6.33 -11.30
CA PRO A 362 -3.42 -7.46 -10.47
C PRO A 362 -4.36 -7.01 -9.34
N TRP A 363 -5.49 -7.73 -9.18
CA TRP A 363 -6.58 -7.35 -8.25
C TRP A 363 -7.04 -5.90 -8.40
N ASP A 364 -6.97 -5.37 -9.63
CA ASP A 364 -7.33 -4.00 -10.01
C ASP A 364 -6.52 -2.89 -9.31
N GLY A 365 -5.45 -3.23 -8.56
CA GLY A 365 -4.67 -2.27 -7.79
C GLY A 365 -5.48 -1.57 -6.69
N LYS A 366 -6.55 -2.20 -6.22
CA LYS A 366 -7.46 -1.65 -5.20
C LYS A 366 -6.81 -1.56 -3.81
N TYR A 367 -7.55 -1.06 -2.84
CA TYR A 367 -7.21 -1.12 -1.43
C TYR A 367 -7.81 -2.40 -0.84
N THR A 368 -7.01 -3.47 -0.80
CA THR A 368 -7.42 -4.72 -0.15
C THR A 368 -7.18 -4.60 1.34
N ILE A 369 -8.26 -4.68 2.12
CA ILE A 369 -8.31 -4.38 3.54
C ILE A 369 -8.62 -5.60 4.42
N ASN A 370 -8.22 -6.78 3.95
CA ASN A 370 -8.16 -7.98 4.78
C ASN A 370 -6.73 -8.37 5.18
N ILE A 371 -5.71 -7.56 4.78
CA ILE A 371 -4.31 -7.61 5.18
C ILE A 371 -3.43 -6.55 4.49
N ASN A 372 -3.57 -6.34 3.16
CA ASN A 372 -2.55 -5.65 2.36
C ASN A 372 -2.42 -4.17 2.73
N THR A 373 -3.53 -3.45 2.81
CA THR A 373 -3.51 -2.01 3.16
C THR A 373 -3.03 -1.83 4.58
N GLU A 374 -3.49 -2.64 5.52
CA GLU A 374 -3.04 -2.62 6.91
C GLU A 374 -1.52 -2.82 6.99
N MET A 375 -1.00 -3.83 6.29
CA MET A 375 0.43 -4.15 6.26
C MET A 375 1.26 -3.02 5.65
N ASN A 376 0.77 -2.34 4.60
CA ASN A 376 1.46 -1.18 4.01
C ASN A 376 1.72 -0.09 5.06
N TYR A 377 0.85 0.04 6.07
CA TYR A 377 0.93 1.10 7.08
C TYR A 377 1.44 0.67 8.45
N TRP A 378 1.68 -0.63 8.70
CA TRP A 378 2.31 -1.07 9.95
C TRP A 378 3.63 -0.36 10.27
N PRO A 379 4.51 -0.06 9.29
CA PRO A 379 5.76 0.65 9.58
C PRO A 379 5.57 2.15 9.87
N ALA A 380 4.43 2.76 9.57
CA ALA A 380 4.27 4.22 9.63
C ALA A 380 4.67 4.81 10.99
N GLU A 381 4.08 4.34 12.07
CA GLU A 381 4.35 4.86 13.42
C GLU A 381 5.70 4.36 13.97
N VAL A 382 5.95 3.05 13.90
CA VAL A 382 7.15 2.43 14.50
C VAL A 382 8.46 2.85 13.80
N THR A 383 8.40 3.37 12.58
CA THR A 383 9.57 3.88 11.87
C THR A 383 9.59 5.41 11.75
N ASN A 384 8.84 6.12 12.62
CA ASN A 384 8.79 7.57 12.71
C ASN A 384 8.36 8.26 11.40
N LEU A 385 7.29 7.75 10.79
CA LEU A 385 6.65 8.25 9.56
C LEU A 385 5.15 8.51 9.76
N SER A 386 4.77 9.02 10.93
CA SER A 386 3.36 9.24 11.32
C SER A 386 2.59 10.13 10.33
N GLU A 387 3.27 11.08 9.67
CA GLU A 387 2.63 11.91 8.66
C GLU A 387 2.17 11.08 7.44
N MET A 388 2.91 10.03 7.08
CA MET A 388 2.57 9.13 5.96
C MET A 388 1.35 8.25 6.29
N HIS A 389 0.94 8.18 7.55
CA HIS A 389 -0.27 7.48 7.98
C HIS A 389 -1.55 8.30 7.71
N GLU A 390 -1.42 9.62 7.52
CA GLU A 390 -2.57 10.51 7.36
C GLU A 390 -3.50 10.14 6.19
N PRO A 391 -3.01 9.77 4.98
CA PRO A 391 -3.90 9.36 3.90
C PRO A 391 -4.77 8.15 4.25
N LEU A 392 -4.26 7.18 5.02
CA LEU A 392 -5.07 6.07 5.52
C LEU A 392 -6.12 6.53 6.54
N VAL A 393 -5.75 7.42 7.47
CA VAL A 393 -6.70 8.01 8.42
C VAL A 393 -7.85 8.70 7.68
N GLN A 394 -7.53 9.47 6.63
CA GLN A 394 -8.54 10.13 5.80
C GLN A 394 -9.42 9.11 5.05
N LEU A 395 -8.83 8.04 4.49
CA LEU A 395 -9.58 6.94 3.89
C LEU A 395 -10.60 6.35 4.86
N VAL A 396 -10.19 6.04 6.10
CA VAL A 396 -11.09 5.47 7.13
C VAL A 396 -12.22 6.45 7.48
N LYS A 397 -11.92 7.74 7.60
CA LYS A 397 -12.94 8.77 7.82
C LYS A 397 -13.96 8.86 6.67
N GLU A 398 -13.50 8.74 5.42
CA GLU A 398 -14.38 8.73 4.25
C GLU A 398 -15.21 7.43 4.16
N LEU A 399 -14.59 6.28 4.43
CA LEU A 399 -15.29 4.99 4.53
C LEU A 399 -16.32 4.97 5.66
N SER A 400 -16.05 5.66 6.77
CA SER A 400 -17.02 5.78 7.85
C SER A 400 -18.28 6.57 7.45
N GLN A 401 -18.20 7.39 6.40
CA GLN A 401 -19.36 8.10 5.83
C GLN A 401 -20.09 7.23 4.81
N SER A 402 -19.36 6.69 3.82
CA SER A 402 -19.97 5.85 2.77
C SER A 402 -20.53 4.53 3.32
N GLY A 403 -19.87 3.93 4.31
CA GLY A 403 -20.25 2.65 4.90
C GLY A 403 -21.48 2.68 5.81
N GLN A 404 -21.98 3.87 6.20
CA GLN A 404 -23.22 3.99 6.97
C GLN A 404 -24.41 3.42 6.21
N GLU A 405 -24.50 3.73 4.93
CA GLU A 405 -25.57 3.22 4.09
C GLU A 405 -25.45 1.71 3.87
N THR A 406 -24.23 1.18 3.71
CA THR A 406 -24.02 -0.27 3.61
C THR A 406 -24.43 -1.00 4.91
N ALA A 407 -24.09 -0.45 6.08
CA ALA A 407 -24.54 -0.98 7.36
C ALA A 407 -26.07 -1.00 7.48
N ARG A 408 -26.71 0.10 7.06
CA ARG A 408 -28.18 0.23 7.09
C ARG A 408 -28.88 -0.69 6.07
N VAL A 409 -28.43 -0.67 4.82
CA VAL A 409 -29.10 -1.37 3.70
C VAL A 409 -28.89 -2.87 3.75
N MET A 410 -27.68 -3.33 4.03
CA MET A 410 -27.36 -4.75 3.98
C MET A 410 -27.57 -5.48 5.33
N TYR A 411 -27.48 -4.76 6.45
CA TYR A 411 -27.49 -5.36 7.80
C TYR A 411 -28.54 -4.78 8.75
N GLY A 412 -29.16 -3.65 8.42
CA GLY A 412 -30.11 -2.97 9.31
C GLY A 412 -29.45 -2.41 10.58
N CYS A 413 -28.14 -2.17 10.56
CA CYS A 413 -27.33 -1.75 11.70
C CYS A 413 -27.05 -0.25 11.67
N ARG A 414 -26.83 0.34 12.86
CA ARG A 414 -26.24 1.68 13.02
C ARG A 414 -24.76 1.64 12.62
N GLY A 415 -24.11 2.80 12.72
CA GLY A 415 -22.68 2.94 12.46
C GLY A 415 -22.33 2.71 11.01
N TRP A 416 -21.21 2.03 10.73
CA TRP A 416 -20.73 1.80 9.37
C TRP A 416 -20.01 0.47 9.24
N VAL A 417 -19.94 -0.05 8.00
CA VAL A 417 -19.22 -1.28 7.66
C VAL A 417 -18.51 -1.12 6.33
N THR A 418 -17.37 -1.78 6.20
CA THR A 418 -16.68 -2.00 4.94
C THR A 418 -16.17 -3.44 4.92
N HIS A 419 -16.30 -4.10 3.77
CA HIS A 419 -15.88 -5.49 3.58
C HIS A 419 -14.38 -5.57 3.23
N HIS A 420 -13.92 -6.66 2.61
CA HIS A 420 -12.49 -6.97 2.45
C HIS A 420 -11.74 -6.05 1.47
N ASN A 421 -12.43 -5.18 0.74
CA ASN A 421 -11.82 -4.38 -0.34
C ASN A 421 -12.57 -3.05 -0.55
N THR A 422 -11.83 -2.04 -1.03
CA THR A 422 -12.40 -0.75 -1.44
C THR A 422 -11.57 -0.13 -2.57
N ASP A 423 -12.04 0.97 -3.15
CA ASP A 423 -11.38 1.70 -4.22
C ASP A 423 -11.37 3.22 -3.97
N ILE A 424 -10.97 4.01 -4.96
CA ILE A 424 -10.96 5.48 -4.83
C ILE A 424 -12.37 6.06 -4.60
N TRP A 425 -13.42 5.36 -5.02
CA TRP A 425 -14.82 5.79 -4.88
C TRP A 425 -15.42 5.41 -3.54
N ARG A 426 -14.64 4.78 -2.66
CA ARG A 426 -15.03 4.35 -1.29
C ARG A 426 -16.22 3.40 -1.31
N CYS A 427 -16.19 2.41 -2.21
CA CYS A 427 -17.14 1.31 -2.16
C CYS A 427 -16.97 0.51 -0.85
N THR A 428 -18.07 0.11 -0.23
CA THR A 428 -18.10 -0.51 1.10
C THR A 428 -18.85 -1.84 1.15
N GLY A 429 -19.67 -2.13 0.14
CA GLY A 429 -20.29 -3.44 -0.04
C GLY A 429 -19.29 -4.53 -0.39
N PRO A 430 -19.70 -5.82 -0.33
CA PRO A 430 -18.84 -6.93 -0.73
C PRO A 430 -18.31 -6.78 -2.15
N VAL A 431 -17.04 -7.09 -2.34
CA VAL A 431 -16.35 -7.12 -3.63
C VAL A 431 -15.99 -8.57 -3.92
N ASP A 432 -15.98 -8.98 -5.18
CA ASP A 432 -15.75 -10.35 -5.63
C ASP A 432 -16.86 -11.34 -5.20
N ARG A 433 -16.53 -12.63 -5.09
CA ARG A 433 -17.47 -13.67 -4.66
C ARG A 433 -17.69 -13.62 -3.16
N VAL A 434 -18.86 -14.05 -2.69
CA VAL A 434 -19.20 -14.02 -1.25
C VAL A 434 -18.21 -14.77 -0.37
N ILE A 435 -17.56 -15.81 -0.89
CA ILE A 435 -16.56 -16.60 -0.17
C ILE A 435 -15.30 -15.82 0.23
N TYR A 436 -15.07 -14.65 -0.36
CA TYR A 436 -14.00 -13.70 -0.03
C TYR A 436 -14.58 -12.35 0.38
N GLY A 437 -15.65 -11.94 -0.35
CA GLY A 437 -16.23 -10.61 -0.29
C GLY A 437 -16.99 -10.31 0.98
N VAL A 438 -17.76 -11.26 1.50
CA VAL A 438 -18.58 -11.04 2.69
C VAL A 438 -17.75 -11.24 3.95
N TRP A 439 -16.96 -10.24 4.26
CA TRP A 439 -16.18 -10.15 5.49
C TRP A 439 -16.36 -8.76 6.12
N PRO A 440 -17.30 -8.58 7.05
CA PRO A 440 -17.71 -7.26 7.55
C PRO A 440 -16.72 -6.63 8.56
N ASN A 441 -15.47 -7.06 8.55
CA ASN A 441 -14.44 -6.62 9.49
C ASN A 441 -13.34 -5.76 8.84
N GLY A 442 -13.39 -5.49 7.52
CA GLY A 442 -12.37 -4.68 6.86
C GLY A 442 -12.27 -3.27 7.43
N GLY A 443 -13.42 -2.58 7.57
CA GLY A 443 -13.48 -1.26 8.22
C GLY A 443 -13.07 -1.31 9.69
N ALA A 444 -13.40 -2.39 10.38
CA ALA A 444 -13.04 -2.61 11.77
C ALA A 444 -11.52 -2.72 11.96
N TRP A 445 -10.85 -3.53 11.14
CA TRP A 445 -9.39 -3.64 11.19
C TRP A 445 -8.72 -2.31 10.85
N LEU A 446 -9.15 -1.62 9.79
CA LEU A 446 -8.63 -0.30 9.46
C LEU A 446 -8.81 0.72 10.60
N SER A 447 -9.92 0.64 11.36
CA SER A 447 -10.15 1.58 12.48
C SER A 447 -9.13 1.43 13.61
N THR A 448 -8.48 0.27 13.74
CA THR A 448 -7.41 0.06 14.73
C THR A 448 -6.18 0.94 14.44
N HIS A 449 -5.93 1.31 13.17
CA HIS A 449 -4.89 2.25 12.79
C HIS A 449 -5.12 3.67 13.32
N LEU A 450 -6.38 4.08 13.47
CA LEU A 450 -6.73 5.37 14.08
C LEU A 450 -6.26 5.41 15.53
N TRP A 451 -6.57 4.35 16.29
CA TRP A 451 -6.16 4.21 17.68
C TRP A 451 -4.65 4.06 17.81
N GLN A 452 -4.02 3.25 16.96
CA GLN A 452 -2.57 3.06 16.95
C GLN A 452 -1.85 4.40 16.80
N ARG A 453 -2.27 5.24 15.86
CA ARG A 453 -1.67 6.58 15.69
C ARG A 453 -1.90 7.48 16.90
N TYR A 454 -3.06 7.38 17.58
CA TYR A 454 -3.29 8.09 18.85
C TYR A 454 -2.30 7.66 19.93
N LEU A 455 -2.03 6.37 20.06
CA LEU A 455 -1.08 5.85 21.06
C LEU A 455 0.34 6.41 20.86
N TYR A 456 0.73 6.74 19.63
CA TYR A 456 2.04 7.35 19.34
C TYR A 456 2.06 8.88 19.52
N ASN A 457 0.97 9.57 19.25
CA ASN A 457 0.95 11.04 19.27
C ASN A 457 0.36 11.64 20.55
N GLY A 458 -0.48 10.92 21.29
CA GLY A 458 -1.10 11.35 22.55
C GLY A 458 -2.00 12.60 22.43
N SER A 459 -2.48 12.96 21.24
CA SER A 459 -3.19 14.20 20.99
C SER A 459 -4.70 14.06 21.21
N ASP A 460 -5.26 14.69 22.25
CA ASP A 460 -6.70 14.72 22.48
C ASP A 460 -7.46 15.35 21.31
N LYS A 461 -6.89 16.36 20.64
CA LYS A 461 -7.47 16.96 19.45
C LYS A 461 -7.58 15.93 18.31
N TYR A 462 -6.55 15.11 18.11
CA TYR A 462 -6.59 14.03 17.13
C TYR A 462 -7.62 12.98 17.53
N LEU A 463 -7.67 12.59 18.80
CA LEU A 463 -8.65 11.63 19.31
C LEU A 463 -10.08 12.10 19.08
N MET A 464 -10.38 13.37 19.38
CA MET A 464 -11.70 13.96 19.10
C MET A 464 -12.06 13.92 17.60
N ASP A 465 -11.11 14.14 16.72
CA ASP A 465 -11.31 14.13 15.26
C ASP A 465 -11.61 12.73 14.71
N ILE A 466 -10.98 11.68 15.24
CA ILE A 466 -11.16 10.30 14.77
C ILE A 466 -12.27 9.53 15.52
N TYR A 467 -12.65 9.99 16.70
CA TYR A 467 -13.63 9.30 17.56
C TYR A 467 -14.96 8.99 16.88
N PRO A 468 -15.56 9.86 16.05
CA PRO A 468 -16.81 9.55 15.33
C PRO A 468 -16.69 8.31 14.43
N ALA A 469 -15.57 8.14 13.73
CA ALA A 469 -15.32 6.96 12.89
C ALA A 469 -15.12 5.70 13.75
N MET A 470 -14.35 5.79 14.83
CA MET A 470 -14.16 4.69 15.78
C MET A 470 -15.48 4.28 16.47
N LYS A 471 -16.24 5.26 16.95
CA LYS A 471 -17.55 5.01 17.57
C LYS A 471 -18.50 4.32 16.58
N GLY A 472 -18.55 4.79 15.34
CA GLY A 472 -19.45 4.23 14.32
C GLY A 472 -19.21 2.75 14.05
N ILE A 473 -17.95 2.28 14.02
CA ILE A 473 -17.68 0.84 13.85
C ILE A 473 -18.04 0.03 15.09
N ALA A 474 -17.90 0.58 16.30
CA ALA A 474 -18.39 -0.06 17.51
C ALA A 474 -19.91 -0.11 17.57
N ASP A 475 -20.61 0.96 17.13
CA ASP A 475 -22.07 0.95 17.03
C ASP A 475 -22.56 -0.12 16.04
N PHE A 476 -21.83 -0.34 14.93
CA PHE A 476 -22.10 -1.46 14.01
C PHE A 476 -21.99 -2.81 14.73
N TYR A 477 -20.93 -3.06 15.48
CA TYR A 477 -20.78 -4.31 16.23
C TYR A 477 -21.84 -4.49 17.32
N LEU A 478 -22.25 -3.44 18.01
CA LEU A 478 -23.32 -3.52 19.01
C LEU A 478 -24.66 -4.02 18.42
N ASP A 479 -24.90 -3.74 17.12
CA ASP A 479 -26.11 -4.17 16.42
C ASP A 479 -25.91 -5.46 15.60
N PHE A 480 -24.72 -5.71 15.04
CA PHE A 480 -24.45 -6.81 14.11
C PHE A 480 -24.13 -8.13 14.82
N LEU A 481 -23.35 -8.08 15.92
CA LEU A 481 -22.98 -9.26 16.66
C LEU A 481 -24.23 -10.02 17.13
N THR A 482 -24.22 -11.32 16.93
CA THR A 482 -25.40 -12.17 17.15
C THR A 482 -25.06 -13.27 18.14
N LYS A 483 -25.95 -13.51 19.09
CA LYS A 483 -25.77 -14.58 20.09
C LYS A 483 -25.80 -15.93 19.42
N HIS A 484 -24.71 -16.70 19.56
CA HIS A 484 -24.62 -18.05 19.04
C HIS A 484 -25.55 -18.98 19.84
N PRO A 485 -26.49 -19.74 19.19
CA PRO A 485 -27.51 -20.50 19.90
C PRO A 485 -26.94 -21.63 20.79
N LYS A 486 -25.83 -22.24 20.39
CA LYS A 486 -25.19 -23.35 21.13
C LYS A 486 -24.27 -22.84 22.26
N TYR A 487 -23.47 -21.81 22.02
CA TYR A 487 -22.43 -21.38 22.96
C TYR A 487 -22.84 -20.19 23.82
N GLY A 488 -23.83 -19.43 23.39
CA GLY A 488 -24.26 -18.21 24.08
C GLY A 488 -23.36 -16.99 23.90
N TRP A 489 -22.24 -17.12 23.17
CA TRP A 489 -21.33 -16.03 22.87
C TRP A 489 -21.85 -15.13 21.75
N MET A 490 -21.45 -13.87 21.78
CA MET A 490 -21.69 -12.92 20.68
C MET A 490 -20.63 -13.12 19.59
N VAL A 491 -21.07 -13.34 18.35
CA VAL A 491 -20.22 -13.66 17.20
C VAL A 491 -20.62 -12.88 15.96
N THR A 492 -19.70 -12.68 15.03
CA THR A 492 -19.99 -12.22 13.67
C THR A 492 -20.66 -13.32 12.87
N VAL A 493 -21.77 -13.01 12.18
CA VAL A 493 -22.45 -13.92 11.26
C VAL A 493 -23.35 -13.19 10.28
N PRO A 494 -23.23 -13.41 8.94
CA PRO A 494 -22.21 -14.22 8.28
C PRO A 494 -20.83 -13.58 8.30
N SER A 495 -19.77 -14.39 8.22
CA SER A 495 -18.40 -13.98 8.07
C SER A 495 -17.52 -15.08 7.44
N CYS A 496 -16.22 -14.87 7.35
CA CYS A 496 -15.24 -15.87 6.95
C CYS A 496 -13.90 -15.61 7.65
N SER A 497 -13.06 -16.64 7.80
CA SER A 497 -11.65 -16.41 8.13
C SER A 497 -10.92 -16.09 6.83
N PRO A 498 -10.45 -14.85 6.60
CA PRO A 498 -9.80 -14.50 5.35
C PRO A 498 -8.53 -15.34 5.10
N GLU A 499 -8.34 -15.94 3.96
CA GLU A 499 -9.31 -16.35 2.91
C GLU A 499 -9.39 -17.87 2.91
N ASN A 500 -9.54 -18.48 4.10
CA ASN A 500 -9.37 -19.90 4.35
C ASN A 500 -10.70 -20.64 4.53
N ALA A 501 -10.65 -21.94 4.31
CA ALA A 501 -11.75 -22.87 4.62
C ALA A 501 -11.18 -24.06 5.39
N PRO A 502 -11.95 -24.65 6.32
CA PRO A 502 -11.53 -25.88 7.00
C PRO A 502 -11.18 -26.99 6.00
N LYS A 503 -10.19 -27.81 6.32
CA LYS A 503 -9.80 -28.96 5.52
C LYS A 503 -9.97 -30.24 6.31
N ALA A 504 -10.75 -31.17 5.78
CA ALA A 504 -10.80 -32.53 6.29
C ALA A 504 -9.43 -33.25 6.12
N ALA A 505 -9.24 -34.35 6.84
CA ALA A 505 -8.00 -35.14 6.78
C ALA A 505 -7.68 -35.67 5.36
N ASP A 506 -8.70 -35.89 4.53
CA ASP A 506 -8.55 -36.28 3.13
C ASP A 506 -8.24 -35.11 2.17
N GLY A 507 -8.12 -33.88 2.71
CA GLY A 507 -7.85 -32.65 1.94
C GLY A 507 -9.10 -31.97 1.36
N THR A 508 -10.29 -32.53 1.55
CA THR A 508 -11.56 -31.89 1.13
C THR A 508 -11.72 -30.56 1.86
N LYS A 509 -12.03 -29.49 1.12
CA LYS A 509 -12.28 -28.16 1.69
C LYS A 509 -13.74 -28.01 2.10
N GLY A 510 -13.96 -27.50 3.30
CA GLY A 510 -15.24 -27.03 3.78
C GLY A 510 -15.63 -25.67 3.19
N SER A 511 -16.66 -25.06 3.76
CA SER A 511 -17.09 -23.71 3.39
C SER A 511 -16.17 -22.65 4.02
N THR A 512 -15.91 -21.56 3.27
CA THR A 512 -15.29 -20.36 3.84
C THR A 512 -16.27 -19.58 4.72
N ILE A 513 -17.59 -19.67 4.42
CA ILE A 513 -18.64 -18.98 5.18
C ILE A 513 -18.79 -19.64 6.54
N THR A 514 -18.77 -18.83 7.59
CA THR A 514 -18.79 -19.28 8.98
C THR A 514 -19.40 -18.23 9.90
N ALA A 515 -19.43 -18.55 11.20
CA ALA A 515 -19.74 -17.63 12.29
C ALA A 515 -18.60 -17.60 13.29
N GLY A 516 -18.23 -16.41 13.77
CA GLY A 516 -17.35 -16.23 14.92
C GLY A 516 -15.95 -16.80 14.76
N CYS A 517 -15.33 -16.70 13.58
CA CYS A 517 -13.92 -17.10 13.45
C CYS A 517 -13.03 -16.27 14.39
N THR A 518 -11.90 -16.84 14.79
CA THR A 518 -11.03 -16.28 15.82
C THR A 518 -10.55 -14.87 15.47
N MET A 519 -10.18 -14.62 14.21
CA MET A 519 -9.76 -13.28 13.79
C MET A 519 -10.84 -12.22 14.00
N ASP A 520 -12.10 -12.58 13.70
CA ASP A 520 -13.21 -11.65 13.85
C ASP A 520 -13.42 -11.27 15.32
N ASN A 521 -13.40 -12.28 16.22
CA ASN A 521 -13.54 -12.05 17.65
C ASN A 521 -12.38 -11.19 18.20
N GLN A 522 -11.15 -11.43 17.72
CA GLN A 522 -9.97 -10.64 18.08
C GLN A 522 -10.09 -9.19 17.61
N ILE A 523 -10.54 -8.94 16.37
CA ILE A 523 -10.75 -7.58 15.84
C ILE A 523 -11.89 -6.88 16.61
N ALA A 524 -13.01 -7.56 16.85
CA ALA A 524 -14.13 -7.01 17.63
C ALA A 524 -13.68 -6.63 19.05
N PHE A 525 -12.88 -7.48 19.69
CA PHE A 525 -12.30 -7.19 21.01
C PHE A 525 -11.45 -5.93 20.99
N ASP A 526 -10.52 -5.79 20.02
CA ASP A 526 -9.65 -4.60 19.93
C ASP A 526 -10.47 -3.34 19.67
N VAL A 527 -11.39 -3.37 18.70
CA VAL A 527 -12.21 -2.20 18.36
C VAL A 527 -13.04 -1.73 19.54
N LEU A 528 -13.75 -2.64 20.21
CA LEU A 528 -14.60 -2.29 21.35
C LEU A 528 -13.78 -1.77 22.54
N ASN A 529 -12.61 -2.36 22.82
CA ASN A 529 -11.70 -1.86 23.88
C ASN A 529 -11.09 -0.50 23.52
N ASN A 530 -10.67 -0.29 22.27
CA ASN A 530 -10.12 0.99 21.81
C ASN A 530 -11.16 2.10 21.91
N VAL A 531 -12.42 1.81 21.51
CA VAL A 531 -13.53 2.78 21.63
C VAL A 531 -13.89 3.03 23.09
N LEU A 532 -13.88 1.99 23.95
CA LEU A 532 -14.11 2.15 25.38
C LEU A 532 -13.02 3.02 26.04
N ALA A 533 -11.76 2.82 25.68
CA ALA A 533 -10.66 3.64 26.16
C ALA A 533 -10.79 5.10 25.70
N ALA A 534 -11.09 5.30 24.40
CA ALA A 534 -11.34 6.63 23.85
C ALA A 534 -12.56 7.31 24.50
N ALA A 535 -13.64 6.57 24.73
CA ALA A 535 -14.85 7.07 25.38
C ALA A 535 -14.58 7.56 26.82
N ARG A 536 -13.73 6.84 27.56
CA ARG A 536 -13.30 7.26 28.91
C ARG A 536 -12.49 8.55 28.87
N ILE A 537 -11.50 8.64 27.97
CA ILE A 537 -10.67 9.85 27.80
C ILE A 537 -11.52 11.05 27.42
N LEU A 538 -12.48 10.87 26.52
CA LEU A 538 -13.36 11.92 26.01
C LEU A 538 -14.62 12.12 26.88
N ASN A 539 -14.71 11.51 28.06
CA ASN A 539 -15.83 11.62 29.00
C ASN A 539 -17.22 11.37 28.36
N GLN A 540 -17.29 10.33 27.52
CA GLN A 540 -18.56 9.92 26.92
C GLN A 540 -19.52 9.32 27.94
N PRO A 541 -20.84 9.23 27.65
CA PRO A 541 -21.84 8.72 28.58
C PRO A 541 -21.48 7.35 29.18
N ILE A 542 -21.66 7.18 30.49
CA ILE A 542 -21.35 5.93 31.21
C ILE A 542 -22.20 4.76 30.66
N SER A 543 -23.49 5.01 30.31
CA SER A 543 -24.35 3.99 29.72
C SER A 543 -23.76 3.42 28.41
N TYR A 544 -23.13 4.23 27.58
CA TYR A 544 -22.45 3.77 26.37
C TYR A 544 -21.20 2.97 26.71
N GLN A 545 -20.40 3.42 27.67
CA GLN A 545 -19.24 2.69 28.14
C GLN A 545 -19.62 1.31 28.71
N ASP A 546 -20.76 1.23 29.44
CA ASP A 546 -21.24 -0.03 30.00
C ASP A 546 -21.75 -0.98 28.92
N SER A 547 -22.44 -0.49 27.87
CA SER A 547 -22.81 -1.30 26.70
C SER A 547 -21.59 -1.90 26.00
N LEU A 548 -20.50 -1.14 25.85
CA LEU A 548 -19.25 -1.66 25.29
C LEU A 548 -18.63 -2.76 26.18
N LYS A 549 -18.58 -2.57 27.49
CA LYS A 549 -18.05 -3.58 28.45
C LYS A 549 -18.86 -4.86 28.41
N GLU A 550 -20.20 -4.76 28.39
CA GLU A 550 -21.11 -5.91 28.30
C GLU A 550 -20.85 -6.70 27.02
N MET A 551 -20.74 -6.02 25.88
CA MET A 551 -20.44 -6.66 24.60
C MET A 551 -19.06 -7.34 24.62
N ILE A 552 -18.01 -6.68 25.11
CA ILE A 552 -16.66 -7.25 25.23
C ILE A 552 -16.68 -8.55 26.05
N ASN A 553 -17.37 -8.55 27.20
CA ASN A 553 -17.49 -9.72 28.07
C ASN A 553 -18.32 -10.87 27.47
N SER A 554 -19.09 -10.59 26.43
CA SER A 554 -19.96 -11.56 25.76
C SER A 554 -19.34 -12.17 24.51
N LEU A 555 -18.17 -11.67 24.05
CA LEU A 555 -17.48 -12.19 22.87
C LEU A 555 -17.02 -13.65 23.07
N ALA A 556 -16.93 -14.40 21.98
CA ALA A 556 -16.34 -15.73 22.00
C ALA A 556 -14.84 -15.63 22.38
N PRO A 557 -14.38 -16.47 23.35
CA PRO A 557 -12.98 -16.49 23.73
C PRO A 557 -12.11 -17.17 22.66
N MET A 558 -10.81 -16.87 22.66
CA MET A 558 -9.83 -17.67 21.93
C MET A 558 -9.75 -19.08 22.52
N GLN A 559 -9.65 -20.10 21.66
CA GLN A 559 -9.68 -21.49 22.07
C GLN A 559 -8.45 -22.25 21.58
N ILE A 560 -8.04 -23.27 22.34
CA ILE A 560 -6.93 -24.18 21.98
C ILE A 560 -7.55 -25.50 21.51
N GLY A 561 -7.20 -25.92 20.30
CA GLY A 561 -7.74 -27.12 19.68
C GLY A 561 -6.98 -28.40 20.01
N GLN A 562 -7.44 -29.50 19.43
CA GLN A 562 -6.95 -30.87 19.66
C GLN A 562 -5.47 -31.10 19.31
N TYR A 563 -4.88 -30.23 18.49
CA TYR A 563 -3.47 -30.27 18.12
C TYR A 563 -2.62 -29.27 18.94
N ASN A 564 -3.15 -28.77 20.04
CA ASN A 564 -2.56 -27.69 20.86
C ASN A 564 -2.29 -26.40 20.06
N GLN A 565 -3.02 -26.19 18.96
CA GLN A 565 -2.97 -24.97 18.14
C GLN A 565 -4.04 -23.97 18.64
N LEU A 566 -3.83 -22.68 18.31
CA LEU A 566 -4.90 -21.69 18.39
C LEU A 566 -5.93 -21.99 17.29
N GLN A 567 -7.19 -22.21 17.65
CA GLN A 567 -8.25 -22.50 16.69
C GLN A 567 -8.47 -21.32 15.75
N GLU A 568 -8.63 -21.57 14.45
CA GLU A 568 -8.99 -20.56 13.44
C GLU A 568 -10.51 -20.34 13.39
N TRP A 569 -11.29 -21.39 13.61
CA TRP A 569 -12.75 -21.33 13.63
C TRP A 569 -13.30 -21.51 15.05
N LEU A 570 -14.59 -21.16 15.22
CA LEU A 570 -15.28 -21.32 16.49
C LEU A 570 -15.33 -22.77 16.95
N GLU A 571 -15.47 -23.69 16.01
CA GLU A 571 -15.37 -25.14 16.22
C GLU A 571 -13.94 -25.57 15.91
N ASP A 572 -13.45 -26.66 16.52
CA ASP A 572 -12.10 -27.21 16.28
C ASP A 572 -12.02 -27.94 14.91
N LEU A 573 -11.97 -27.13 13.85
CA LEU A 573 -11.95 -27.59 12.46
C LEU A 573 -10.55 -27.45 11.81
N ASP A 574 -9.55 -27.12 12.59
CA ASP A 574 -8.17 -26.95 12.12
C ASP A 574 -7.57 -28.29 11.68
N SER A 575 -6.70 -28.21 10.67
CA SER A 575 -6.01 -29.40 10.14
C SER A 575 -4.50 -29.15 10.07
N PRO A 576 -3.66 -30.09 10.58
CA PRO A 576 -2.20 -29.96 10.54
C PRO A 576 -1.62 -29.94 9.12
N ILE A 577 -2.37 -30.44 8.14
CA ILE A 577 -1.97 -30.41 6.71
C ILE A 577 -2.31 -29.10 6.03
N ASP A 578 -3.05 -28.18 6.70
CA ASP A 578 -3.38 -26.89 6.12
C ASP A 578 -2.18 -25.96 6.07
N LYS A 579 -1.76 -25.58 4.85
CA LYS A 579 -0.64 -24.69 4.57
C LYS A 579 -1.12 -23.37 3.93
N HIS A 580 -2.33 -22.95 4.28
CA HIS A 580 -2.87 -21.70 3.73
C HIS A 580 -1.97 -20.51 4.06
N ARG A 581 -1.83 -19.60 3.08
CA ARG A 581 -0.95 -18.43 3.21
C ARG A 581 -1.41 -17.41 4.24
N HIS A 582 -2.72 -17.28 4.47
CA HIS A 582 -3.26 -16.46 5.54
C HIS A 582 -3.13 -17.16 6.89
N THR A 583 -2.74 -16.41 7.90
CA THR A 583 -2.66 -16.83 9.30
C THR A 583 -3.58 -15.97 10.15
N SER A 584 -4.83 -15.82 9.70
CA SER A 584 -5.80 -14.82 10.18
C SER A 584 -6.05 -14.91 11.69
N HIS A 585 -6.16 -16.11 12.25
CA HIS A 585 -6.33 -16.35 13.68
C HIS A 585 -5.13 -15.92 14.54
N LEU A 586 -3.98 -15.62 13.93
CA LEU A 586 -2.80 -15.09 14.63
C LEU A 586 -2.79 -13.55 14.71
N TYR A 587 -3.85 -12.87 14.27
CA TYR A 587 -4.03 -11.43 14.44
C TYR A 587 -3.84 -11.01 15.90
N GLY A 588 -4.34 -11.79 16.86
CA GLY A 588 -4.20 -11.54 18.29
C GLY A 588 -2.75 -11.54 18.81
N LEU A 589 -1.82 -12.21 18.10
CA LEU A 589 -0.38 -12.17 18.38
C LEU A 589 0.29 -10.96 17.71
N PHE A 590 -0.04 -10.71 16.43
CA PHE A 590 0.41 -9.55 15.66
C PHE A 590 -0.56 -9.27 14.48
N PRO A 591 -1.04 -8.03 14.28
CA PRO A 591 -0.59 -6.75 14.86
C PRO A 591 -1.14 -6.45 16.26
N SER A 592 -2.18 -7.14 16.72
CA SER A 592 -2.69 -6.98 18.09
C SER A 592 -1.65 -7.46 19.14
N ASN A 593 -1.96 -7.27 20.40
CA ASN A 593 -1.16 -7.69 21.55
C ASN A 593 -1.97 -8.51 22.58
N GLN A 594 -3.09 -9.09 22.14
CA GLN A 594 -3.96 -9.91 22.99
C GLN A 594 -3.25 -11.19 23.45
N ILE A 595 -2.38 -11.75 22.59
CA ILE A 595 -1.58 -12.95 22.89
C ILE A 595 -0.17 -12.53 23.26
N SER A 596 0.25 -12.84 24.48
CA SER A 596 1.55 -12.48 25.02
C SER A 596 2.03 -13.56 25.99
N PRO A 597 3.35 -13.87 26.04
CA PRO A 597 3.89 -14.83 27.00
C PRO A 597 3.72 -14.39 28.46
N TYR A 598 3.47 -13.09 28.67
CA TYR A 598 3.34 -12.48 30.01
C TYR A 598 1.92 -12.51 30.55
N THR A 599 0.91 -12.52 29.67
CA THR A 599 -0.51 -12.48 30.05
C THR A 599 -1.20 -13.84 29.91
N ASP A 600 -0.90 -14.58 28.84
CA ASP A 600 -1.44 -15.92 28.60
C ASP A 600 -0.41 -16.82 27.90
N PRO A 601 0.44 -17.53 28.66
CA PRO A 601 1.47 -18.41 28.10
C PRO A 601 0.89 -19.62 27.35
N PHE A 602 -0.35 -20.04 27.63
CA PHE A 602 -0.99 -21.16 26.93
C PHE A 602 -1.43 -20.75 25.52
N LEU A 603 -2.11 -19.61 25.38
CA LEU A 603 -2.45 -19.04 24.06
C LEU A 603 -1.21 -18.68 23.27
N PHE A 604 -0.16 -18.19 23.93
CA PHE A 604 1.12 -17.90 23.27
C PHE A 604 1.75 -19.17 22.67
N GLN A 605 1.79 -20.27 23.43
CA GLN A 605 2.27 -21.54 22.91
C GLN A 605 1.38 -22.11 21.80
N ALA A 606 0.06 -21.97 21.93
CA ALA A 606 -0.89 -22.40 20.92
C ALA A 606 -0.74 -21.61 19.60
N ALA A 607 -0.51 -20.32 19.68
CA ALA A 607 -0.19 -19.48 18.51
C ALA A 607 1.11 -19.92 17.82
N LYS A 608 2.14 -20.27 18.59
CA LYS A 608 3.39 -20.84 18.05
C LYS A 608 3.13 -22.17 17.32
N ASN A 609 2.32 -23.05 17.90
CA ASN A 609 1.96 -24.33 17.28
C ASN A 609 1.19 -24.13 15.97
N SER A 610 0.23 -23.18 15.92
CA SER A 610 -0.46 -22.81 14.67
C SER A 610 0.51 -22.36 13.59
N LEU A 611 1.49 -21.51 13.94
CA LEU A 611 2.46 -21.02 12.97
C LEU A 611 3.38 -22.12 12.45
N LEU A 612 3.82 -23.03 13.31
CA LEU A 612 4.59 -24.23 12.94
C LEU A 612 3.79 -25.14 11.99
N GLN A 613 2.50 -25.36 12.27
CA GLN A 613 1.62 -26.17 11.41
C GLN A 613 1.43 -25.53 10.03
N ARG A 614 1.29 -24.20 9.95
CA ARG A 614 1.19 -23.47 8.67
C ARG A 614 2.50 -23.53 7.86
N GLY A 615 3.64 -23.71 8.52
CA GLY A 615 4.96 -23.84 7.91
C GLY A 615 5.44 -22.54 7.28
N ASP A 616 6.59 -22.58 6.64
CA ASP A 616 7.34 -21.38 6.24
C ASP A 616 7.02 -20.90 4.82
N ARG A 617 6.66 -21.81 3.92
CA ARG A 617 6.32 -21.43 2.53
C ARG A 617 5.07 -20.57 2.48
N ALA A 618 5.18 -19.43 1.79
CA ALA A 618 4.07 -18.51 1.60
C ALA A 618 4.34 -17.50 0.46
N THR A 619 3.39 -16.61 0.20
CA THR A 619 3.57 -15.45 -0.69
C THR A 619 4.28 -14.32 0.03
N GLY A 620 4.84 -13.36 -0.70
CA GLY A 620 5.68 -12.28 -0.13
C GLY A 620 5.06 -11.56 1.07
N TRP A 621 3.80 -11.07 0.96
CA TRP A 621 3.15 -10.40 2.10
C TRP A 621 2.95 -11.34 3.30
N SER A 622 2.65 -12.62 3.06
CA SER A 622 2.47 -13.60 4.14
C SER A 622 3.80 -13.91 4.84
N ILE A 623 4.91 -13.96 4.10
CA ILE A 623 6.26 -14.07 4.67
C ILE A 623 6.53 -12.86 5.58
N GLY A 624 6.24 -11.65 5.10
CA GLY A 624 6.36 -10.43 5.92
C GLY A 624 5.55 -10.48 7.21
N TRP A 625 4.32 -11.04 7.17
CA TRP A 625 3.52 -11.25 8.38
C TRP A 625 4.16 -12.28 9.32
N LYS A 626 4.60 -13.43 8.78
CA LYS A 626 5.27 -14.49 9.55
C LYS A 626 6.55 -14.02 10.24
N ILE A 627 7.34 -13.15 9.60
CA ILE A 627 8.52 -12.51 10.23
C ILE A 627 8.09 -11.78 11.51
N ASN A 628 7.04 -10.97 11.45
CA ASN A 628 6.53 -10.24 12.61
C ASN A 628 5.96 -11.20 13.68
N LEU A 629 5.27 -12.26 13.28
CA LEU A 629 4.75 -13.28 14.20
C LEU A 629 5.90 -13.99 14.94
N TRP A 630 6.95 -14.42 14.26
CA TRP A 630 8.12 -15.05 14.88
C TRP A 630 8.88 -14.09 15.78
N ALA A 631 8.99 -12.81 15.39
CA ALA A 631 9.56 -11.78 16.26
C ALA A 631 8.76 -11.60 17.56
N ARG A 632 7.42 -11.60 17.48
CA ARG A 632 6.53 -11.58 18.66
C ARG A 632 6.63 -12.85 19.49
N LEU A 633 6.89 -14.00 18.86
CA LEU A 633 7.17 -15.26 19.55
C LEU A 633 8.58 -15.31 20.16
N GLN A 634 9.34 -14.22 20.10
CA GLN A 634 10.70 -14.10 20.62
C GLN A 634 11.70 -15.05 19.97
N ASP A 635 11.39 -15.53 18.76
CA ASP A 635 12.26 -16.38 17.94
C ASP A 635 12.88 -15.55 16.80
N GLY A 636 13.89 -14.76 17.16
CA GLY A 636 14.59 -13.89 16.22
C GLY A 636 15.38 -14.66 15.15
N ASN A 637 15.88 -15.86 15.47
CA ASN A 637 16.59 -16.69 14.50
C ASN A 637 15.63 -17.19 13.41
N HIS A 638 14.44 -17.64 13.78
CA HIS A 638 13.43 -18.07 12.84
C HIS A 638 12.90 -16.88 12.01
N ALA A 639 12.67 -15.73 12.63
CA ALA A 639 12.30 -14.51 11.92
C ALA A 639 13.37 -14.12 10.89
N PHE A 640 14.66 -14.21 11.24
CA PHE A 640 15.78 -13.90 10.34
C PHE A 640 15.89 -14.91 9.20
N PHE A 641 15.63 -16.20 9.45
CA PHE A 641 15.64 -17.25 8.40
C PHE A 641 14.71 -16.93 7.23
N PHE A 642 13.59 -16.24 7.47
CA PHE A 642 12.67 -15.84 6.41
C PHE A 642 13.26 -14.84 5.41
N PHE A 643 14.23 -14.02 5.81
CA PHE A 643 14.91 -13.13 4.88
C PHE A 643 15.70 -13.88 3.80
N PHE A 644 16.15 -15.12 4.06
CA PHE A 644 16.81 -15.96 3.07
C PHE A 644 15.83 -16.59 2.07
N ASN A 645 14.54 -16.57 2.35
CA ASN A 645 13.50 -17.21 1.53
C ASN A 645 12.59 -16.18 0.81
N MET A 646 12.84 -14.90 1.02
CA MET A 646 12.18 -13.81 0.29
C MET A 646 12.89 -13.58 -1.04
#